data_190b9cc882a05d376c1621991ef38a6d
#
_entry.id   190b9cc882a05d376c1621991ef38a6d
#
_cell.length_a   1.000
_cell.length_b   1.000
_cell.length_c   1.000
_cell.angle_alpha   90.00
_cell.angle_beta   90.00
_cell.angle_gamma   90.00
#
_symmetry.space_group_name_H-M   'P 1'
#
loop_
_entity.id
_entity.type
_entity.pdbx_description
1 polymer ?
#
loop_
_entity_poly.entity_id
_entity_poly.type
_entity_poly.pdbx_seq_one_letter_code
_entity_poly.pdbx_strand_id
1 'polypeptide(L)'
;MHKITRIIVFTIVLLTFKTQAQQSVAREWNEQLLEAIRNDFARPTVHARNLFHTSLAMYDAWAVFDPQAETIFLGKNFGGYSCAFNGIATPSDVESARHEVISYAMFRLLSHRFQNSPGSVETLAAFNNHFTSYGYDDTLTSTDYSSGSYAALGNYLASEIIAFGNQDGAHEESGYNNLYYSPQNPPLVLELYEDNTAIDPSRWQPLAFDVFVDQSGNVYPLNTPDFVSPEWGEVVPFSLTSDELEVLNNGFDSYIYHNPSPPPTIQNSNEDGFDDPYKWYFSLVASWSSHLDPNDATMIDISPNGVGNVNFNDFPQTFEEYRSFYDYMEGGDPGTGHSINPYTNMPYTPQMVKRGDYARVLAEFWADGPDSETPPGHWFTIMNYVSDHPLIEKRFNGQGPILSNLEWDIKCYLTLGGAMHDCAVTTWGVKGYYDYIRPISAIRYMAGKGQSSNAALPNYDPHGLPLVPGRIELIESGDPLAGSGDENVGQIKIFAWKGPDFIADPDTDVAHVDWILGTHWWPYQRPTFVTPPFAGYVSGHSTFSRAGAEVLTLLTGDAYFPGGMGTFEAPQNEFLVFEEGPSESLTLQWATYRDASDQCSLSRIWGGIHPPIDDIRGRIIGEEIGVEAYNLALSYFNGTLSTDEFAQIDDIISIYPIPFENEFTVKHHLNEPLKMELYSIDGKIVKSDTILTNNQKVTITSLQKGIYFVRLSNSQNEIVSIKKVIKQ
;
A
#
# COMPACT_ATOMS: atom_id res chain seq x y z
N MET A 1 28.01 -75.00 5.00
CA MET A 1 28.95 -73.93 5.42
C MET A 1 28.95 -72.83 4.40
N HIS A 2 28.11 -71.79 4.59
CA HIS A 2 28.06 -70.58 3.75
C HIS A 2 28.57 -69.39 4.51
N LYS A 3 29.68 -68.81 4.00
CA LYS A 3 30.25 -67.60 4.52
C LYS A 3 29.45 -66.41 3.97
N ILE A 4 28.81 -65.65 4.87
CA ILE A 4 28.16 -64.40 4.56
C ILE A 4 29.21 -63.30 4.74
N THR A 5 29.65 -62.70 3.62
CA THR A 5 30.51 -61.53 3.62
C THR A 5 29.64 -60.29 3.82
N ARG A 6 29.78 -59.61 4.99
CA ARG A 6 29.12 -58.35 5.24
C ARG A 6 29.93 -57.21 4.60
N ILE A 7 29.36 -56.59 3.56
CA ILE A 7 29.87 -55.33 3.00
C ILE A 7 29.32 -54.18 3.89
N ILE A 8 30.20 -53.50 4.59
CA ILE A 8 29.87 -52.28 5.31
C ILE A 8 29.96 -51.13 4.30
N VAL A 9 28.81 -50.59 3.88
CA VAL A 9 28.76 -49.35 3.08
C VAL A 9 28.84 -48.20 4.05
N PHE A 10 29.96 -47.44 4.02
CA PHE A 10 30.14 -46.17 4.71
C PHE A 10 29.40 -45.09 3.91
N THR A 11 28.18 -44.74 4.32
CA THR A 11 27.50 -43.57 3.78
C THR A 11 28.06 -42.34 4.45
N ILE A 12 28.91 -41.60 3.74
CA ILE A 12 29.34 -40.26 4.14
C ILE A 12 28.16 -39.33 3.93
N VAL A 13 27.44 -39.00 4.99
CA VAL A 13 26.47 -37.92 4.99
C VAL A 13 27.26 -36.58 5.00
N LEU A 14 27.41 -35.97 3.83
CA LEU A 14 27.82 -34.60 3.71
C LEU A 14 26.69 -33.72 4.26
N LEU A 15 26.79 -33.37 5.55
CA LEU A 15 26.05 -32.27 6.13
C LEU A 15 26.55 -30.99 5.45
N THR A 16 25.88 -30.56 4.41
CA THR A 16 25.99 -29.20 3.94
C THR A 16 25.35 -28.31 5.01
N PHE A 17 26.16 -27.75 5.91
CA PHE A 17 25.77 -26.59 6.66
C PHE A 17 25.53 -25.47 5.63
N LYS A 18 24.27 -25.17 5.33
CA LYS A 18 23.92 -23.87 4.82
C LYS A 18 24.28 -22.91 5.96
N THR A 19 25.39 -22.21 5.86
CA THR A 19 25.60 -20.98 6.62
C THR A 19 24.52 -20.03 6.14
N GLN A 20 23.38 -19.96 6.83
CA GLN A 20 22.53 -18.79 6.71
C GLN A 20 23.44 -17.61 7.05
N ALA A 21 23.56 -16.66 6.13
CA ALA A 21 24.19 -15.40 6.44
C ALA A 21 23.47 -14.83 7.67
N GLN A 22 24.24 -14.49 8.71
CA GLN A 22 23.66 -13.95 9.93
C GLN A 22 22.86 -12.70 9.56
N GLN A 23 21.58 -12.68 9.87
CA GLN A 23 20.71 -11.53 9.66
C GLN A 23 21.20 -10.35 10.50
N SER A 24 20.90 -9.14 10.12
CA SER A 24 21.22 -7.97 10.93
C SER A 24 20.28 -7.85 12.11
N VAL A 25 20.72 -7.19 13.17
CA VAL A 25 19.87 -6.87 14.31
C VAL A 25 18.60 -6.09 13.92
N ALA A 26 18.69 -5.23 12.90
CA ALA A 26 17.56 -4.50 12.35
C ALA A 26 16.55 -5.45 11.70
N ARG A 27 17.03 -6.44 10.93
CA ARG A 27 16.20 -7.46 10.30
C ARG A 27 15.49 -8.34 11.34
N GLU A 28 16.20 -8.76 12.36
CA GLU A 28 15.65 -9.59 13.43
C GLU A 28 14.57 -8.86 14.24
N TRP A 29 14.76 -7.57 14.56
CA TRP A 29 13.73 -6.74 15.21
C TRP A 29 12.56 -6.40 14.28
N ASN A 30 12.81 -6.24 12.98
CA ASN A 30 11.72 -6.06 12.01
C ASN A 30 10.80 -7.29 11.94
N GLU A 31 11.34 -8.52 12.01
CA GLU A 31 10.51 -9.73 12.11
C GLU A 31 9.69 -9.77 13.41
N GLN A 32 10.25 -9.34 14.54
CA GLN A 32 9.49 -9.22 15.79
C GLN A 32 8.33 -8.22 15.65
N LEU A 33 8.55 -7.12 14.95
CA LEU A 33 7.49 -6.13 14.66
C LEU A 33 6.42 -6.70 13.74
N LEU A 34 6.79 -7.37 12.64
CA LEU A 34 5.82 -7.97 11.71
C LEU A 34 4.98 -9.04 12.39
N GLU A 35 5.60 -9.87 13.25
CA GLU A 35 4.86 -10.85 14.03
C GLU A 35 3.91 -10.19 15.04
N ALA A 36 4.32 -9.09 15.66
CA ALA A 36 3.45 -8.32 16.53
C ALA A 36 2.25 -7.71 15.80
N ILE A 37 2.45 -7.26 14.56
CA ILE A 37 1.36 -6.75 13.69
C ILE A 37 0.35 -7.85 13.38
N ARG A 38 0.78 -9.09 13.10
CA ARG A 38 -0.12 -10.23 12.88
C ARG A 38 -1.02 -10.54 14.08
N ASN A 39 -0.54 -10.21 15.28
CA ASN A 39 -1.21 -10.45 16.55
C ASN A 39 -1.89 -9.19 17.14
N ASP A 40 -2.00 -8.09 16.36
CA ASP A 40 -2.68 -6.86 16.79
C ASP A 40 -4.05 -6.72 16.14
N PHE A 41 -4.80 -5.67 16.51
CA PHE A 41 -5.97 -5.23 15.75
C PHE A 41 -5.57 -4.76 14.35
N ALA A 42 -6.34 -5.15 13.33
CA ALA A 42 -6.04 -4.79 11.93
C ALA A 42 -6.29 -3.30 11.64
N ARG A 43 -5.34 -2.45 12.01
CA ARG A 43 -5.37 -1.00 11.82
C ARG A 43 -4.22 -0.55 10.93
N PRO A 44 -4.38 -0.52 9.59
CA PRO A 44 -3.29 -0.25 8.65
C PRO A 44 -2.56 1.07 8.91
N THR A 45 -3.26 2.10 9.36
CA THR A 45 -2.71 3.41 9.72
C THR A 45 -1.75 3.34 10.91
N VAL A 46 -2.18 2.66 11.99
CA VAL A 46 -1.38 2.46 13.20
C VAL A 46 -0.15 1.61 12.89
N HIS A 47 -0.32 0.56 12.06
CA HIS A 47 0.78 -0.31 11.65
C HIS A 47 1.81 0.42 10.77
N ALA A 48 1.36 1.23 9.80
CA ALA A 48 2.26 2.06 8.99
C ALA A 48 3.08 3.02 9.86
N ARG A 49 2.44 3.68 10.84
CA ARG A 49 3.12 4.53 11.80
C ARG A 49 4.10 3.77 12.70
N ASN A 50 3.75 2.56 13.15
CA ASN A 50 4.65 1.72 13.94
C ASN A 50 5.87 1.29 13.12
N LEU A 51 5.68 0.89 11.85
CA LEU A 51 6.75 0.56 10.92
C LEU A 51 7.69 1.75 10.70
N PHE A 52 7.15 2.96 10.55
CA PHE A 52 7.97 4.17 10.41
C PHE A 52 8.73 4.53 11.69
N HIS A 53 8.05 4.63 12.85
CA HIS A 53 8.69 5.02 14.11
C HIS A 53 9.79 4.06 14.55
N THR A 54 9.61 2.75 14.32
CA THR A 54 10.64 1.76 14.60
C THR A 54 11.82 1.86 13.63
N SER A 55 11.54 2.11 12.35
CA SER A 55 12.58 2.35 11.35
C SER A 55 13.37 3.63 11.64
N LEU A 56 12.69 4.69 12.09
CA LEU A 56 13.30 5.93 12.56
C LEU A 56 14.21 5.68 13.77
N ALA A 57 13.74 4.89 14.75
CA ALA A 57 14.54 4.52 15.92
C ALA A 57 15.81 3.76 15.54
N MET A 58 15.68 2.76 14.66
CA MET A 58 16.83 1.98 14.19
C MET A 58 17.79 2.82 13.37
N TYR A 59 17.27 3.72 12.52
CA TYR A 59 18.08 4.62 11.71
C TYR A 59 18.89 5.58 12.57
N ASP A 60 18.28 6.29 13.50
CA ASP A 60 18.98 7.24 14.38
C ASP A 60 20.01 6.55 15.28
N ALA A 61 19.67 5.34 15.79
CA ALA A 61 20.61 4.50 16.53
C ALA A 61 21.85 4.10 15.70
N TRP A 62 21.69 3.94 14.40
CA TRP A 62 22.79 3.66 13.47
C TRP A 62 23.54 4.94 13.05
N ALA A 63 22.79 5.99 12.68
CA ALA A 63 23.34 7.23 12.12
C ALA A 63 24.20 8.01 13.12
N VAL A 64 23.89 7.96 14.41
CA VAL A 64 24.66 8.65 15.47
C VAL A 64 26.15 8.23 15.50
N PHE A 65 26.50 7.09 14.94
CA PHE A 65 27.87 6.57 14.81
C PHE A 65 28.38 6.57 13.36
N ASP A 66 27.61 7.14 12.42
CA ASP A 66 28.02 7.25 11.03
C ASP A 66 28.68 8.61 10.76
N PRO A 67 29.80 8.67 10.01
CA PRO A 67 30.48 9.94 9.78
C PRO A 67 29.81 10.83 8.72
N GLN A 68 28.89 10.30 7.93
CA GLN A 68 28.22 10.99 6.81
C GLN A 68 26.74 11.21 7.04
N ALA A 69 26.03 10.18 7.54
CA ALA A 69 24.61 10.23 7.73
C ALA A 69 24.21 11.20 8.85
N GLU A 70 23.11 11.91 8.64
CA GLU A 70 22.50 12.77 9.66
C GLU A 70 21.35 12.05 10.37
N THR A 71 21.22 12.27 11.68
CA THR A 71 20.05 11.85 12.44
C THR A 71 18.81 12.64 12.00
N ILE A 72 17.65 12.00 12.06
CA ILE A 72 16.36 12.62 11.73
C ILE A 72 15.72 13.22 12.99
N PHE A 73 15.86 12.52 14.11
CA PHE A 73 15.13 12.82 15.33
C PHE A 73 16.07 13.27 16.47
N LEU A 74 17.14 12.52 16.74
CA LEU A 74 18.11 12.86 17.79
C LEU A 74 18.81 14.19 17.48
N GLY A 75 18.65 15.18 18.37
CA GLY A 75 19.25 16.51 18.23
C GLY A 75 18.57 17.42 17.22
N LYS A 76 17.38 17.04 16.74
CA LYS A 76 16.62 17.77 15.70
C LYS A 76 15.24 18.17 16.20
N ASN A 77 14.56 18.99 15.38
CA ASN A 77 13.13 19.22 15.47
C ASN A 77 12.46 18.42 14.36
N PHE A 78 11.55 17.54 14.75
CA PHE A 78 10.78 16.73 13.82
C PHE A 78 9.29 16.90 14.10
N GLY A 79 8.51 17.35 13.12
CA GLY A 79 7.07 17.57 13.28
C GLY A 79 6.70 18.51 14.44
N GLY A 80 7.55 19.50 14.76
CA GLY A 80 7.35 20.40 15.89
C GLY A 80 7.86 19.89 17.24
N TYR A 81 8.23 18.61 17.33
CA TYR A 81 8.85 18.04 18.53
C TYR A 81 10.37 18.21 18.51
N SER A 82 10.94 18.74 19.60
CA SER A 82 12.40 18.93 19.74
C SER A 82 13.00 17.86 20.63
N CYS A 83 13.75 16.94 20.04
CA CYS A 83 14.49 15.91 20.76
C CYS A 83 15.92 16.39 21.07
N ALA A 84 16.27 16.57 22.34
CA ALA A 84 17.60 16.99 22.73
C ALA A 84 18.61 15.85 22.57
N PHE A 85 19.82 16.16 22.04
CA PHE A 85 20.91 15.21 21.99
C PHE A 85 22.25 15.91 22.13
N ASN A 86 23.04 15.50 23.15
CA ASN A 86 24.32 16.12 23.47
C ASN A 86 25.53 15.38 22.90
N GLY A 87 25.28 14.42 21.99
CA GLY A 87 26.30 13.53 21.47
C GLY A 87 26.68 12.40 22.42
N ILE A 88 27.33 11.40 21.88
CA ILE A 88 27.95 10.29 22.62
C ILE A 88 29.33 10.00 22.04
N ALA A 89 30.27 9.51 22.86
CA ALA A 89 31.60 9.18 22.35
C ALA A 89 31.55 8.02 21.35
N THR A 90 32.26 8.15 20.24
CA THR A 90 32.38 7.09 19.26
C THR A 90 33.08 5.87 19.89
N PRO A 91 32.47 4.68 19.85
CA PRO A 91 33.02 3.46 20.45
C PRO A 91 34.19 2.92 19.63
N SER A 92 35.00 2.08 20.26
CA SER A 92 36.03 1.31 19.54
C SER A 92 35.46 0.19 18.68
N ASP A 93 34.26 -0.31 19.06
CA ASP A 93 33.47 -1.28 18.30
C ASP A 93 32.09 -0.67 18.01
N VAL A 94 32.00 -0.06 16.82
CA VAL A 94 30.80 0.65 16.36
C VAL A 94 29.64 -0.31 16.12
N GLU A 95 29.89 -1.48 15.57
CA GLU A 95 28.83 -2.44 15.26
C GLU A 95 28.20 -3.02 16.54
N SER A 96 29.00 -3.32 17.57
CA SER A 96 28.49 -3.75 18.87
C SER A 96 27.65 -2.64 19.55
N ALA A 97 28.08 -1.39 19.46
CA ALA A 97 27.35 -0.26 20.01
C ALA A 97 26.01 -0.03 19.28
N ARG A 98 26.03 -0.08 17.93
CA ARG A 98 24.81 -0.01 17.11
C ARG A 98 23.82 -1.11 17.50
N HIS A 99 24.31 -2.34 17.63
CA HIS A 99 23.49 -3.49 18.02
C HIS A 99 22.82 -3.27 19.39
N GLU A 100 23.56 -2.75 20.39
CA GLU A 100 23.03 -2.48 21.71
C GLU A 100 22.00 -1.36 21.70
N VAL A 101 22.29 -0.20 21.07
CA VAL A 101 21.35 0.94 20.99
C VAL A 101 20.04 0.52 20.29
N ILE A 102 20.15 -0.14 19.13
CA ILE A 102 18.99 -0.63 18.38
C ILE A 102 18.16 -1.57 19.24
N SER A 103 18.79 -2.55 19.90
CA SER A 103 18.06 -3.56 20.68
C SER A 103 17.32 -2.96 21.87
N TYR A 104 17.94 -2.03 22.61
CA TYR A 104 17.26 -1.35 23.71
C TYR A 104 16.13 -0.45 23.21
N ALA A 105 16.35 0.29 22.12
CA ALA A 105 15.33 1.16 21.54
C ALA A 105 14.12 0.34 21.06
N MET A 106 14.36 -0.71 20.30
CA MET A 106 13.30 -1.56 19.76
C MET A 106 12.52 -2.28 20.85
N PHE A 107 13.21 -2.88 21.82
CA PHE A 107 12.55 -3.57 22.93
C PHE A 107 11.61 -2.65 23.70
N ARG A 108 12.04 -1.42 24.03
CA ARG A 108 11.19 -0.45 24.76
C ARG A 108 10.02 0.05 23.92
N LEU A 109 10.29 0.43 22.66
CA LEU A 109 9.28 1.00 21.77
C LEU A 109 8.21 -0.04 21.42
N LEU A 110 8.60 -1.24 21.03
CA LEU A 110 7.67 -2.32 20.70
C LEU A 110 6.86 -2.76 21.91
N SER A 111 7.50 -2.91 23.09
CA SER A 111 6.79 -3.25 24.32
C SER A 111 5.73 -2.22 24.68
N HIS A 112 6.01 -0.93 24.46
CA HIS A 112 5.03 0.15 24.66
C HIS A 112 3.87 0.06 23.66
N ARG A 113 4.17 -0.12 22.38
CA ARG A 113 3.16 -0.09 21.30
C ARG A 113 2.18 -1.26 21.35
N PHE A 114 2.65 -2.46 21.69
CA PHE A 114 1.86 -3.68 21.62
C PHE A 114 1.36 -4.19 22.99
N GLN A 115 1.56 -3.43 24.07
CA GLN A 115 1.13 -3.84 25.42
C GLN A 115 -0.39 -4.06 25.57
N ASN A 116 -1.18 -3.42 24.71
CA ASN A 116 -2.65 -3.48 24.72
C ASN A 116 -3.22 -4.25 23.53
N SER A 117 -2.38 -4.89 22.71
CA SER A 117 -2.82 -5.72 21.57
C SER A 117 -3.55 -6.99 22.07
N PRO A 118 -4.45 -7.55 21.28
CA PRO A 118 -5.12 -8.83 21.62
C PRO A 118 -4.13 -9.94 21.94
N GLY A 119 -3.03 -10.08 21.18
CA GLY A 119 -1.95 -11.05 21.41
C GLY A 119 -0.82 -10.56 22.31
N SER A 120 -1.05 -9.54 23.16
CA SER A 120 0.04 -8.88 23.91
C SER A 120 0.87 -9.80 24.81
N VAL A 121 0.26 -10.84 25.41
CA VAL A 121 0.97 -11.74 26.32
C VAL A 121 2.08 -12.50 25.60
N GLU A 122 1.76 -13.10 24.48
CA GLU A 122 2.68 -13.86 23.64
C GLU A 122 3.70 -12.93 22.96
N THR A 123 3.24 -11.80 22.45
CA THR A 123 4.05 -10.78 21.77
C THR A 123 5.11 -10.18 22.71
N LEU A 124 4.73 -9.74 23.90
CA LEU A 124 5.68 -9.19 24.88
C LEU A 124 6.67 -10.24 25.39
N ALA A 125 6.22 -11.49 25.54
CA ALA A 125 7.10 -12.59 25.89
C ALA A 125 8.12 -12.88 24.76
N ALA A 126 7.70 -12.82 23.50
CA ALA A 126 8.59 -12.97 22.34
C ALA A 126 9.66 -11.86 22.30
N PHE A 127 9.27 -10.59 22.48
CA PHE A 127 10.20 -9.47 22.57
C PHE A 127 11.24 -9.66 23.68
N ASN A 128 10.79 -10.04 24.87
CA ASN A 128 11.69 -10.26 26.00
C ASN A 128 12.65 -11.42 25.75
N ASN A 129 12.16 -12.54 25.20
CA ASN A 129 12.98 -13.70 24.85
C ASN A 129 14.02 -13.34 23.78
N HIS A 130 13.62 -12.58 22.76
CA HIS A 130 14.51 -12.12 21.71
C HIS A 130 15.60 -11.20 22.27
N PHE A 131 15.22 -10.18 23.06
CA PHE A 131 16.13 -9.23 23.68
C PHE A 131 17.15 -9.91 24.62
N THR A 132 16.69 -10.81 25.49
CA THR A 132 17.55 -11.52 26.45
C THR A 132 18.43 -12.57 25.77
N SER A 133 18.04 -13.08 24.59
CA SER A 133 18.88 -14.00 23.81
C SER A 133 20.22 -13.38 23.38
N TYR A 134 20.27 -12.05 23.23
CA TYR A 134 21.51 -11.30 23.00
C TYR A 134 22.35 -11.11 24.26
N GLY A 135 21.87 -11.51 25.43
CA GLY A 135 22.54 -11.32 26.72
C GLY A 135 22.33 -9.94 27.34
N TYR A 136 21.35 -9.16 26.83
CA TYR A 136 21.01 -7.85 27.38
C TYR A 136 20.13 -7.95 28.62
N ASP A 137 20.23 -6.95 29.52
CA ASP A 137 19.52 -6.85 30.78
C ASP A 137 18.30 -5.92 30.64
N ASP A 138 17.09 -6.48 30.67
CA ASP A 138 15.83 -5.78 30.56
C ASP A 138 15.54 -4.86 31.77
N THR A 139 16.25 -5.03 32.87
CA THR A 139 16.12 -4.19 34.08
C THR A 139 16.86 -2.84 33.95
N LEU A 140 17.75 -2.69 32.96
CA LEU A 140 18.45 -1.43 32.69
C LEU A 140 17.51 -0.44 31.99
N THR A 141 16.86 0.42 32.76
CA THR A 141 15.84 1.37 32.29
C THR A 141 16.30 2.83 32.27
N SER A 142 17.54 3.12 32.69
CA SER A 142 18.10 4.48 32.67
C SER A 142 18.10 5.07 31.25
N THR A 143 17.72 6.34 31.12
CA THR A 143 17.84 7.15 29.91
C THR A 143 19.04 8.10 29.95
N ASP A 144 19.84 8.07 31.03
CA ASP A 144 21.03 8.93 31.17
C ASP A 144 22.24 8.27 30.47
N TYR A 145 22.43 8.68 29.21
CA TYR A 145 23.54 8.23 28.34
C TYR A 145 24.82 9.09 28.52
N SER A 146 24.81 10.10 29.41
CA SER A 146 25.95 11.02 29.60
C SER A 146 27.24 10.33 30.04
N SER A 147 27.13 9.13 30.65
CA SER A 147 28.25 8.29 30.99
C SER A 147 28.81 7.43 29.84
N GLY A 148 28.23 7.52 28.65
CA GLY A 148 28.58 6.72 27.46
C GLY A 148 27.90 5.34 27.39
N SER A 149 26.76 5.14 28.12
CA SER A 149 25.99 3.89 28.08
C SER A 149 25.15 3.82 26.80
N TYR A 150 25.38 2.80 25.97
CA TYR A 150 24.60 2.55 24.74
C TYR A 150 23.19 2.04 25.06
N ALA A 151 23.04 1.20 26.09
CA ALA A 151 21.74 0.81 26.62
C ALA A 151 20.88 2.02 27.02
N ALA A 152 21.49 3.00 27.74
CA ALA A 152 20.80 4.21 28.14
C ALA A 152 20.42 5.10 26.95
N LEU A 153 21.27 5.16 25.90
CA LEU A 153 20.93 5.87 24.66
C LEU A 153 19.74 5.22 23.94
N GLY A 154 19.70 3.89 23.85
CA GLY A 154 18.55 3.17 23.28
C GLY A 154 17.26 3.41 24.06
N ASN A 155 17.31 3.33 25.39
CA ASN A 155 16.17 3.67 26.24
C ASN A 155 15.73 5.13 26.08
N TYR A 156 16.68 6.09 25.96
CA TYR A 156 16.39 7.49 25.72
C TYR A 156 15.67 7.70 24.39
N LEU A 157 16.22 7.16 23.29
CA LEU A 157 15.64 7.26 21.98
C LEU A 157 14.19 6.72 21.93
N ALA A 158 13.95 5.56 22.53
CA ALA A 158 12.62 5.00 22.64
C ALA A 158 11.67 5.92 23.42
N SER A 159 12.12 6.47 24.57
CA SER A 159 11.31 7.36 25.39
C SER A 159 10.91 8.64 24.67
N GLU A 160 11.83 9.21 23.88
CA GLU A 160 11.58 10.42 23.11
C GLU A 160 10.62 10.15 21.93
N ILE A 161 10.77 9.01 21.23
CA ILE A 161 9.84 8.63 20.13
C ILE A 161 8.43 8.33 20.69
N ILE A 162 8.32 7.73 21.86
CA ILE A 162 7.04 7.54 22.55
C ILE A 162 6.41 8.92 22.90
N ALA A 163 7.21 9.83 23.47
CA ALA A 163 6.74 11.18 23.82
C ALA A 163 6.33 12.00 22.58
N PHE A 164 7.05 11.86 21.47
CA PHE A 164 6.67 12.41 20.16
C PHE A 164 5.33 11.80 19.71
N GLY A 165 5.20 10.48 19.73
CA GLY A 165 4.02 9.78 19.29
C GLY A 165 2.75 10.13 20.06
N ASN A 166 2.86 10.59 21.31
CA ASN A 166 1.71 11.07 22.07
C ASN A 166 1.21 12.46 21.62
N GLN A 167 1.91 13.14 20.69
CA GLN A 167 1.54 14.46 20.19
C GLN A 167 1.70 14.62 18.68
N ASP A 168 1.88 13.55 17.93
CA ASP A 168 2.05 13.55 16.47
C ASP A 168 0.73 13.60 15.68
N GLY A 169 -0.42 13.71 16.37
CA GLY A 169 -1.74 13.75 15.75
C GLY A 169 -2.45 12.39 15.66
N ALA A 170 -1.79 11.28 16.02
CA ALA A 170 -2.39 9.94 15.96
C ALA A 170 -3.34 9.62 17.12
N HIS A 171 -3.41 10.45 18.15
CA HIS A 171 -4.23 10.24 19.36
C HIS A 171 -3.94 8.93 20.11
N GLU A 172 -2.66 8.53 20.17
CA GLU A 172 -2.24 7.25 20.78
C GLU A 172 -2.66 7.14 22.25
N GLU A 173 -2.53 8.21 23.05
CA GLU A 173 -2.92 8.21 24.47
C GLU A 173 -4.41 7.89 24.68
N SER A 174 -5.26 8.21 23.71
CA SER A 174 -6.69 7.88 23.75
C SER A 174 -7.05 6.57 23.04
N GLY A 175 -6.05 5.76 22.66
CA GLY A 175 -6.23 4.50 21.95
C GLY A 175 -6.61 4.66 20.47
N TYR A 176 -6.19 5.77 19.84
CA TYR A 176 -6.47 6.11 18.43
C TYR A 176 -7.95 6.38 18.16
N ASN A 177 -8.68 6.90 19.14
CA ASN A 177 -10.10 7.19 19.02
C ASN A 177 -10.38 8.38 18.10
N ASN A 178 -11.47 8.30 17.35
CA ASN A 178 -12.00 9.42 16.56
C ASN A 178 -12.49 10.53 17.48
N LEU A 179 -12.22 11.78 17.15
CA LEU A 179 -12.63 12.94 17.96
C LEU A 179 -13.84 13.68 17.37
N TYR A 180 -13.93 13.76 16.05
CA TYR A 180 -14.89 14.62 15.35
C TYR A 180 -15.79 13.86 14.38
N TYR A 181 -15.25 12.80 13.74
CA TYR A 181 -15.94 12.08 12.69
C TYR A 181 -17.16 11.31 13.23
N SER A 182 -18.26 11.37 12.48
CA SER A 182 -19.41 10.48 12.65
C SER A 182 -20.02 10.15 11.29
N PRO A 183 -20.46 8.89 11.02
CA PRO A 183 -21.03 8.49 9.74
C PRO A 183 -22.34 9.22 9.47
N GLN A 184 -22.56 9.62 8.21
CA GLN A 184 -23.82 10.26 7.78
C GLN A 184 -24.94 9.24 7.53
N ASN A 185 -24.58 8.04 7.09
CA ASN A 185 -25.54 6.98 6.82
C ASN A 185 -25.77 6.10 8.05
N PRO A 186 -27.00 5.64 8.29
CA PRO A 186 -27.25 4.58 9.25
C PRO A 186 -26.59 3.28 8.77
N PRO A 187 -26.27 2.34 9.69
CA PRO A 187 -25.67 1.08 9.32
C PRO A 187 -26.53 0.27 8.34
N LEU A 188 -25.87 -0.34 7.35
CA LEU A 188 -26.47 -1.37 6.50
C LEU A 188 -26.45 -2.69 7.28
N VAL A 189 -27.63 -3.20 7.59
CA VAL A 189 -27.79 -4.54 8.16
C VAL A 189 -27.65 -5.55 7.02
N LEU A 190 -26.56 -6.33 7.04
CA LEU A 190 -26.13 -7.14 5.91
C LEU A 190 -27.16 -8.18 5.45
N GLU A 191 -27.95 -8.71 6.39
CA GLU A 191 -28.94 -9.77 6.15
C GLU A 191 -30.33 -9.22 5.81
N LEU A 192 -30.55 -7.90 5.93
CA LEU A 192 -31.79 -7.25 5.52
C LEU A 192 -31.66 -6.73 4.08
N TYR A 193 -31.79 -7.62 3.13
CA TYR A 193 -31.53 -7.36 1.71
C TYR A 193 -32.42 -6.29 1.07
N GLU A 194 -33.63 -6.08 1.59
CA GLU A 194 -34.61 -5.15 1.01
C GLU A 194 -34.55 -3.74 1.61
N ASP A 195 -33.78 -3.54 2.68
CA ASP A 195 -33.80 -2.30 3.47
C ASP A 195 -32.44 -1.57 3.43
N ASN A 196 -32.01 -1.15 2.24
CA ASN A 196 -30.87 -0.25 2.15
C ASN A 196 -31.30 1.17 2.49
N THR A 197 -31.03 1.58 3.72
CA THR A 197 -31.43 2.86 4.32
C THR A 197 -30.43 3.99 4.10
N ALA A 198 -29.54 3.90 3.10
CA ALA A 198 -28.58 4.97 2.82
C ALA A 198 -29.32 6.31 2.57
N ILE A 199 -28.98 7.32 3.37
CA ILE A 199 -29.50 8.69 3.25
C ILE A 199 -28.75 9.40 2.12
N ASP A 200 -27.43 9.25 2.08
CA ASP A 200 -26.59 9.73 0.99
C ASP A 200 -25.83 8.54 0.36
N PRO A 201 -26.25 8.08 -0.84
CA PRO A 201 -25.65 6.93 -1.51
C PRO A 201 -24.25 7.22 -2.12
N SER A 202 -23.69 8.39 -1.88
CA SER A 202 -22.31 8.73 -2.23
C SER A 202 -21.37 8.72 -1.03
N ARG A 203 -21.93 8.56 0.20
CA ARG A 203 -21.17 8.56 1.45
C ARG A 203 -21.05 7.17 2.05
N TRP A 204 -19.97 6.97 2.80
CA TRP A 204 -19.72 5.70 3.47
C TRP A 204 -20.87 5.30 4.39
N GLN A 205 -21.18 4.02 4.37
CA GLN A 205 -22.22 3.42 5.19
C GLN A 205 -21.57 2.35 6.08
N PRO A 206 -21.65 2.48 7.42
CA PRO A 206 -21.23 1.42 8.32
C PRO A 206 -21.95 0.11 8.01
N LEU A 207 -21.32 -1.02 8.27
CA LEU A 207 -21.93 -2.34 8.14
C LEU A 207 -22.27 -2.88 9.53
N ALA A 208 -23.50 -3.38 9.70
CA ALA A 208 -23.91 -4.11 10.89
C ALA A 208 -23.83 -5.61 10.62
N PHE A 209 -22.97 -6.30 11.37
CA PHE A 209 -22.69 -7.72 11.28
C PHE A 209 -23.42 -8.49 12.39
N ASP A 210 -23.62 -9.79 12.22
CA ASP A 210 -23.92 -10.67 13.35
C ASP A 210 -22.73 -10.78 14.29
N VAL A 211 -21.53 -10.97 13.72
CA VAL A 211 -20.24 -10.95 14.41
C VAL A 211 -19.22 -10.28 13.50
N PHE A 212 -18.56 -9.24 14.00
CA PHE A 212 -17.45 -8.64 13.29
C PHE A 212 -16.12 -9.25 13.75
N VAL A 213 -15.35 -9.77 12.77
CA VAL A 213 -14.00 -10.29 12.97
C VAL A 213 -13.07 -9.54 12.02
N ASP A 214 -12.04 -8.87 12.54
CA ASP A 214 -11.11 -8.10 11.71
C ASP A 214 -10.20 -8.98 10.82
N GLN A 215 -9.34 -8.35 10.03
CA GLN A 215 -8.41 -9.05 9.14
C GLN A 215 -7.42 -9.94 9.90
N SER A 216 -7.02 -9.55 11.11
CA SER A 216 -6.13 -10.34 11.98
C SER A 216 -6.84 -11.45 12.75
N GLY A 217 -8.15 -11.66 12.53
CA GLY A 217 -8.92 -12.70 13.20
C GLY A 217 -9.48 -12.31 14.58
N ASN A 218 -9.36 -11.06 15.01
CA ASN A 218 -9.85 -10.59 16.31
C ASN A 218 -11.35 -10.34 16.27
N VAL A 219 -12.07 -10.91 17.21
CA VAL A 219 -13.52 -10.64 17.40
C VAL A 219 -13.68 -9.31 18.11
N TYR A 220 -14.38 -8.39 17.50
CA TYR A 220 -14.69 -7.09 18.09
C TYR A 220 -15.92 -7.15 18.99
N PRO A 221 -15.96 -6.34 20.06
CA PRO A 221 -17.12 -6.30 20.97
C PRO A 221 -18.36 -5.62 20.35
N LEU A 222 -18.16 -4.86 19.28
CA LEU A 222 -19.23 -4.16 18.56
C LEU A 222 -19.47 -4.82 17.20
N ASN A 223 -20.71 -5.14 16.91
CA ASN A 223 -21.12 -5.72 15.62
C ASN A 223 -21.17 -4.69 14.48
N THR A 224 -21.09 -3.40 14.81
CA THR A 224 -20.94 -2.30 13.86
C THR A 224 -19.65 -1.60 14.20
N PRO A 225 -18.53 -1.90 13.52
CA PRO A 225 -17.25 -1.27 13.82
C PRO A 225 -17.28 0.21 13.43
N ASP A 226 -16.63 1.03 14.25
CA ASP A 226 -16.39 2.44 13.95
C ASP A 226 -15.45 2.60 12.75
N PHE A 227 -15.52 3.76 12.10
CA PHE A 227 -14.56 4.12 11.06
C PHE A 227 -13.14 4.17 11.65
N VAL A 228 -12.22 3.40 11.06
CA VAL A 228 -10.82 3.36 11.52
C VAL A 228 -10.07 4.57 11.01
N SER A 229 -9.60 5.43 11.91
CA SER A 229 -8.67 6.54 11.65
C SER A 229 -9.17 7.60 10.64
N PRO A 230 -10.41 8.12 10.68
CA PRO A 230 -10.91 9.11 9.70
C PRO A 230 -10.18 10.46 9.75
N GLU A 231 -9.44 10.75 10.82
CA GLU A 231 -8.75 12.02 11.09
C GLU A 231 -7.22 11.88 10.90
N TRP A 232 -6.74 10.80 10.29
CA TRP A 232 -5.32 10.45 10.21
C TRP A 232 -4.48 11.40 9.35
N GLY A 233 -5.11 12.27 8.55
CA GLY A 233 -4.44 13.35 7.83
C GLY A 233 -3.71 14.36 8.71
N GLU A 234 -4.07 14.42 10.02
CA GLU A 234 -3.41 15.29 11.01
C GLU A 234 -2.06 14.74 11.51
N VAL A 235 -1.77 13.46 11.24
CA VAL A 235 -0.56 12.82 11.75
C VAL A 235 0.66 13.40 11.05
N VAL A 236 1.70 13.72 11.84
CA VAL A 236 2.96 14.28 11.33
C VAL A 236 3.59 13.34 10.30
N PRO A 237 3.75 13.74 9.04
CA PRO A 237 4.28 12.90 7.98
C PRO A 237 5.82 12.83 8.02
N PHE A 238 6.38 11.95 7.18
CA PHE A 238 7.81 11.85 6.95
C PHE A 238 8.29 12.81 5.84
N SER A 239 7.77 12.68 4.62
CA SER A 239 8.26 13.43 3.45
C SER A 239 7.25 14.40 2.86
N LEU A 240 5.97 14.32 3.24
CA LEU A 240 4.94 15.22 2.72
C LEU A 240 5.17 16.65 3.20
N THR A 241 4.95 17.60 2.31
CA THR A 241 5.23 19.01 2.55
C THR A 241 3.97 19.86 2.67
N SER A 242 4.09 21.05 3.24
CA SER A 242 2.97 22.00 3.32
C SER A 242 2.48 22.48 1.96
N ASP A 243 3.28 22.38 0.90
CA ASP A 243 2.89 22.80 -0.46
C ASP A 243 1.90 21.81 -1.09
N GLU A 244 1.84 20.58 -0.58
CA GLU A 244 0.93 19.51 -1.02
C GLU A 244 -0.31 19.41 -0.14
N LEU A 245 -0.34 20.17 0.96
CA LEU A 245 -1.40 20.11 1.94
C LEU A 245 -2.56 21.07 1.59
N GLU A 246 -3.76 20.52 1.50
CA GLU A 246 -5.01 21.28 1.55
C GLU A 246 -5.73 21.03 2.87
N VAL A 247 -6.13 22.09 3.55
CA VAL A 247 -7.00 22.00 4.74
C VAL A 247 -8.41 22.32 4.31
N LEU A 248 -9.27 21.32 4.32
CA LEU A 248 -10.67 21.41 3.91
C LEU A 248 -11.59 21.18 5.10
N ASN A 249 -12.77 21.83 5.12
CA ASN A 249 -13.69 21.75 6.24
C ASN A 249 -15.06 21.18 5.80
N ASN A 250 -15.48 20.09 6.43
CA ASN A 250 -16.80 19.48 6.27
C ASN A 250 -17.54 19.27 7.62
N GLY A 251 -17.24 20.10 8.59
CA GLY A 251 -17.70 20.04 9.98
C GLY A 251 -16.55 20.09 10.97
N PHE A 252 -15.38 19.62 10.56
CA PHE A 252 -14.08 19.76 11.20
C PHE A 252 -13.00 19.96 10.13
N ASP A 253 -11.81 20.41 10.50
CA ASP A 253 -10.70 20.60 9.57
C ASP A 253 -10.10 19.23 9.22
N SER A 254 -10.05 18.92 7.92
CA SER A 254 -9.43 17.71 7.37
C SER A 254 -8.17 18.08 6.61
N TYR A 255 -7.08 17.40 6.89
CA TYR A 255 -5.77 17.63 6.30
C TYR A 255 -5.57 16.63 5.16
N ILE A 256 -5.41 17.13 3.93
CA ILE A 256 -5.36 16.31 2.72
C ILE A 256 -4.12 16.65 1.94
N TYR A 257 -3.19 15.71 1.90
CA TYR A 257 -2.03 15.76 1.01
C TYR A 257 -2.37 15.11 -0.33
N HIS A 258 -1.73 15.56 -1.42
CA HIS A 258 -1.95 15.03 -2.78
C HIS A 258 -3.42 14.87 -3.14
N ASN A 259 -4.23 15.90 -2.93
CA ASN A 259 -5.68 15.84 -3.14
C ASN A 259 -6.04 15.33 -4.55
N PRO A 260 -6.65 14.12 -4.69
CA PRO A 260 -6.94 13.52 -5.99
C PRO A 260 -8.16 14.13 -6.68
N SER A 261 -8.75 15.18 -6.14
CA SER A 261 -10.06 15.74 -6.50
C SER A 261 -11.23 14.81 -6.11
N PRO A 262 -12.48 15.31 -6.05
CA PRO A 262 -13.62 14.52 -5.57
C PRO A 262 -13.95 13.34 -6.49
N PRO A 263 -14.34 12.17 -5.93
CA PRO A 263 -14.88 11.07 -6.71
C PRO A 263 -16.27 11.44 -7.27
N PRO A 264 -16.72 10.77 -8.33
CA PRO A 264 -18.06 11.02 -8.88
C PRO A 264 -19.14 10.58 -7.87
N THR A 265 -20.18 11.40 -7.77
CA THR A 265 -21.35 11.11 -6.93
C THR A 265 -22.54 10.72 -7.81
N ILE A 266 -23.50 9.97 -7.24
CA ILE A 266 -24.70 9.60 -7.98
C ILE A 266 -25.48 10.87 -8.37
N GLN A 267 -25.84 10.99 -9.62
CA GLN A 267 -26.52 12.17 -10.15
C GLN A 267 -27.96 11.82 -10.57
N ASN A 268 -28.87 12.80 -10.41
CA ASN A 268 -30.20 12.78 -10.98
C ASN A 268 -30.16 13.07 -12.49
N SER A 269 -29.34 12.36 -13.26
CA SER A 269 -29.25 12.60 -14.70
C SER A 269 -30.28 11.78 -15.45
N ASN A 270 -30.82 12.36 -16.56
CA ASN A 270 -31.64 11.63 -17.52
C ASN A 270 -30.78 10.88 -18.57
N GLU A 271 -29.48 10.77 -18.33
CA GLU A 271 -28.56 10.07 -19.20
C GLU A 271 -28.66 8.56 -19.01
N ASP A 272 -28.29 7.79 -20.01
CA ASP A 272 -28.15 6.35 -19.88
C ASP A 272 -27.21 6.06 -18.71
N GLY A 273 -27.64 5.22 -17.78
CA GLY A 273 -26.85 4.89 -16.60
C GLY A 273 -25.44 4.39 -16.89
N PHE A 274 -25.22 3.82 -18.07
CA PHE A 274 -23.90 3.37 -18.49
C PHE A 274 -22.94 4.53 -18.86
N ASP A 275 -23.48 5.71 -19.15
CA ASP A 275 -22.70 6.94 -19.42
C ASP A 275 -22.48 7.79 -18.16
N ASP A 276 -23.01 7.39 -17.02
CA ASP A 276 -22.79 8.01 -15.71
C ASP A 276 -21.57 7.37 -15.03
N PRO A 277 -20.51 8.14 -14.67
CA PRO A 277 -19.28 7.58 -14.08
C PRO A 277 -19.53 6.77 -12.82
N TYR A 278 -20.33 7.26 -11.87
CA TYR A 278 -20.63 6.55 -10.64
C TYR A 278 -21.26 5.17 -10.92
N LYS A 279 -22.29 5.12 -11.75
CA LYS A 279 -22.99 3.89 -12.08
C LYS A 279 -22.12 2.92 -12.86
N TRP A 280 -21.34 3.43 -13.80
CA TRP A 280 -20.43 2.60 -14.59
C TRP A 280 -19.37 1.93 -13.69
N TYR A 281 -18.74 2.69 -12.78
CA TYR A 281 -17.72 2.14 -11.88
C TYR A 281 -18.26 1.00 -11.02
N PHE A 282 -19.41 1.18 -10.39
CA PHE A 282 -19.97 0.14 -9.54
C PHE A 282 -20.58 -1.03 -10.33
N SER A 283 -21.13 -0.77 -11.53
CA SER A 283 -21.62 -1.84 -12.41
C SER A 283 -20.48 -2.72 -12.95
N LEU A 284 -19.27 -2.15 -13.15
CA LEU A 284 -18.09 -2.92 -13.51
C LEU A 284 -17.71 -3.89 -12.37
N VAL A 285 -17.67 -3.42 -11.13
CA VAL A 285 -17.40 -4.27 -9.96
C VAL A 285 -18.42 -5.40 -9.84
N ALA A 286 -19.71 -5.07 -10.01
CA ALA A 286 -20.77 -6.07 -10.01
C ALA A 286 -20.59 -7.11 -11.14
N SER A 287 -20.19 -6.66 -12.34
CA SER A 287 -19.96 -7.52 -13.50
C SER A 287 -18.75 -8.43 -13.33
N TRP A 288 -17.67 -7.93 -12.73
CA TRP A 288 -16.45 -8.73 -12.52
C TRP A 288 -16.64 -9.84 -11.47
N SER A 289 -17.65 -9.73 -10.61
CA SER A 289 -18.04 -10.83 -9.71
C SER A 289 -18.40 -12.11 -10.46
N SER A 290 -18.79 -12.02 -11.74
CA SER A 290 -19.03 -13.18 -12.61
C SER A 290 -17.77 -13.96 -12.99
N HIS A 291 -16.58 -13.39 -12.80
CA HIS A 291 -15.30 -14.03 -13.10
C HIS A 291 -14.84 -15.00 -11.99
N LEU A 292 -15.52 -15.05 -10.86
CA LEU A 292 -15.11 -15.82 -9.68
C LEU A 292 -15.53 -17.31 -9.74
N ASP A 293 -16.11 -17.77 -10.86
CA ASP A 293 -16.56 -19.16 -10.99
C ASP A 293 -15.38 -20.10 -11.28
N PRO A 294 -15.08 -21.07 -10.41
CA PRO A 294 -14.06 -22.10 -10.67
C PRO A 294 -14.40 -22.99 -11.86
N ASN A 295 -15.66 -22.99 -12.32
CA ASN A 295 -16.10 -23.72 -13.51
C ASN A 295 -16.01 -22.89 -14.80
N ASP A 296 -15.64 -21.60 -14.72
CA ASP A 296 -15.40 -20.80 -15.92
C ASP A 296 -14.26 -21.43 -16.74
N ALA A 297 -14.56 -21.71 -18.00
CA ALA A 297 -13.59 -22.34 -18.92
C ALA A 297 -12.57 -21.33 -19.47
N THR A 298 -12.70 -20.05 -19.14
CA THR A 298 -11.78 -19.00 -19.59
C THR A 298 -10.40 -19.22 -19.00
N MET A 299 -9.40 -19.42 -19.87
CA MET A 299 -8.00 -19.60 -19.50
C MET A 299 -7.23 -18.32 -19.75
N ILE A 300 -6.42 -17.92 -18.76
CA ILE A 300 -5.54 -16.75 -18.85
C ILE A 300 -4.10 -17.13 -18.60
N ASP A 301 -3.16 -16.47 -19.27
CA ASP A 301 -1.72 -16.60 -18.99
C ASP A 301 -1.35 -15.64 -17.86
N ILE A 302 -1.07 -16.18 -16.67
CA ILE A 302 -0.67 -15.40 -15.48
C ILE A 302 0.84 -15.33 -15.30
N SER A 303 1.63 -15.83 -16.25
CA SER A 303 3.08 -15.64 -16.21
C SER A 303 3.45 -14.17 -16.48
N PRO A 304 4.69 -13.76 -16.17
CA PRO A 304 5.17 -12.43 -16.53
C PRO A 304 5.11 -12.09 -18.02
N ASN A 305 4.92 -13.09 -18.91
CA ASN A 305 4.67 -12.85 -20.33
C ASN A 305 3.22 -12.39 -20.61
N GLY A 306 2.27 -12.87 -19.82
CA GLY A 306 0.84 -12.62 -20.01
C GLY A 306 0.33 -11.40 -19.23
N VAL A 307 0.87 -11.17 -18.03
CA VAL A 307 0.47 -10.06 -17.13
C VAL A 307 1.67 -9.20 -16.78
N GLY A 308 1.46 -7.90 -16.70
CA GLY A 308 2.50 -6.92 -16.38
C GLY A 308 1.90 -5.70 -15.71
N ASN A 309 2.61 -4.57 -15.78
CA ASN A 309 2.15 -3.32 -15.20
C ASN A 309 1.87 -2.25 -16.25
N VAL A 310 1.19 -1.19 -15.83
CA VAL A 310 0.90 0.00 -16.62
C VAL A 310 1.88 1.10 -16.28
N ASN A 311 2.38 1.81 -17.30
CA ASN A 311 3.22 2.97 -17.06
C ASN A 311 2.40 4.12 -16.46
N PHE A 312 3.02 4.89 -15.57
CA PHE A 312 2.39 6.03 -14.90
C PHE A 312 1.68 7.00 -15.84
N ASN A 313 2.32 7.32 -16.98
CA ASN A 313 1.76 8.26 -17.93
C ASN A 313 0.55 7.72 -18.74
N ASP A 314 0.26 6.43 -18.63
CA ASP A 314 -0.84 5.76 -19.32
C ASP A 314 -2.06 5.59 -18.40
N PHE A 315 -2.00 6.05 -17.16
CA PHE A 315 -3.14 6.02 -16.25
C PHE A 315 -4.25 6.98 -16.71
N PRO A 316 -5.52 6.52 -16.66
CA PRO A 316 -6.66 7.30 -17.12
C PRO A 316 -6.90 8.53 -16.24
N GLN A 317 -7.19 9.68 -16.88
CA GLN A 317 -7.50 10.93 -16.21
C GLN A 317 -8.96 11.36 -16.39
N THR A 318 -9.60 10.90 -17.46
CA THR A 318 -11.00 11.21 -17.81
C THR A 318 -11.85 9.94 -17.77
N PHE A 319 -13.16 10.10 -17.59
CA PHE A 319 -14.09 8.97 -17.58
C PHE A 319 -14.00 8.10 -18.84
N GLU A 320 -13.88 8.72 -20.01
CA GLU A 320 -13.76 8.00 -21.27
C GLU A 320 -12.47 7.15 -21.33
N GLU A 321 -11.38 7.66 -20.74
CA GLU A 321 -10.15 6.89 -20.62
C GLU A 321 -10.31 5.71 -19.65
N TYR A 322 -11.05 5.87 -18.53
CA TYR A 322 -11.37 4.73 -17.63
C TYR A 322 -12.15 3.63 -18.36
N ARG A 323 -13.12 4.01 -19.21
CA ARG A 323 -13.92 3.05 -19.98
C ARG A 323 -13.08 2.25 -20.99
N SER A 324 -11.98 2.78 -21.48
CA SER A 324 -11.05 2.09 -22.38
C SER A 324 -9.90 1.41 -21.64
N PHE A 325 -9.65 1.77 -20.40
CA PHE A 325 -8.57 1.21 -19.57
C PHE A 325 -8.93 -0.15 -18.99
N TYR A 326 -10.11 -0.29 -18.40
CA TYR A 326 -10.53 -1.57 -17.84
C TYR A 326 -11.33 -2.37 -18.87
N ASP A 327 -10.98 -3.66 -19.04
CA ASP A 327 -11.84 -4.55 -19.82
C ASP A 327 -13.08 -4.91 -18.99
N TYR A 328 -14.20 -4.29 -19.36
CA TYR A 328 -15.46 -4.43 -18.63
C TYR A 328 -15.96 -5.87 -18.62
N MET A 329 -15.78 -6.62 -19.73
CA MET A 329 -16.35 -7.97 -19.90
C MET A 329 -15.39 -9.08 -19.48
N GLU A 330 -14.10 -8.93 -19.78
CA GLU A 330 -13.11 -9.99 -19.53
C GLU A 330 -12.29 -9.77 -18.25
N GLY A 331 -12.28 -8.55 -17.73
CA GLY A 331 -11.51 -8.18 -16.55
C GLY A 331 -10.06 -7.81 -16.83
N GLY A 332 -9.45 -7.08 -15.92
CA GLY A 332 -8.07 -6.63 -16.04
C GLY A 332 -7.92 -5.21 -16.59
N ASP A 333 -6.67 -4.79 -16.71
CA ASP A 333 -6.23 -3.51 -17.23
C ASP A 333 -5.28 -3.73 -18.45
N PRO A 334 -4.81 -2.68 -19.15
CA PRO A 334 -3.97 -2.83 -20.33
C PRO A 334 -2.49 -3.11 -19.99
N GLY A 335 -2.17 -3.55 -18.81
CA GLY A 335 -0.83 -3.90 -18.40
C GLY A 335 -0.16 -4.86 -19.38
N THR A 336 1.06 -4.54 -19.78
CA THR A 336 1.81 -5.34 -20.75
C THR A 336 2.83 -6.22 -20.06
N GLY A 337 2.83 -7.52 -20.39
CA GLY A 337 3.80 -8.49 -19.91
C GLY A 337 5.20 -8.28 -20.48
N HIS A 338 6.14 -9.04 -19.96
CA HIS A 338 7.56 -9.03 -20.28
C HIS A 338 7.93 -10.31 -21.06
N SER A 339 8.33 -10.18 -22.33
CA SER A 339 8.61 -11.34 -23.17
C SER A 339 9.88 -12.11 -22.79
N ILE A 340 10.86 -11.43 -22.20
CA ILE A 340 12.20 -11.97 -21.89
C ILE A 340 12.58 -11.60 -20.46
N ASN A 341 13.02 -12.60 -19.69
CA ASN A 341 13.64 -12.37 -18.38
C ASN A 341 15.06 -11.78 -18.61
N PRO A 342 15.37 -10.56 -18.12
CA PRO A 342 16.62 -9.87 -18.41
C PRO A 342 17.85 -10.55 -17.78
N TYR A 343 17.67 -11.38 -16.75
CA TYR A 343 18.78 -12.06 -16.07
C TYR A 343 19.17 -13.36 -16.76
N THR A 344 18.19 -14.10 -17.29
CA THR A 344 18.42 -15.38 -17.94
C THR A 344 18.53 -15.27 -19.47
N ASN A 345 18.06 -14.15 -20.06
CA ASN A 345 17.87 -13.94 -21.48
C ASN A 345 16.94 -15.01 -22.13
N MET A 346 16.06 -15.62 -21.35
CA MET A 346 15.11 -16.60 -21.82
C MET A 346 13.69 -16.03 -21.77
N PRO A 347 12.78 -16.47 -22.66
CA PRO A 347 11.36 -16.13 -22.53
C PRO A 347 10.81 -16.65 -21.20
N TYR A 348 9.87 -15.90 -20.61
CA TYR A 348 9.05 -16.45 -19.52
C TYR A 348 8.17 -17.58 -20.03
N THR A 349 8.05 -18.63 -19.25
CA THR A 349 7.20 -19.78 -19.60
C THR A 349 5.75 -19.41 -19.30
N PRO A 350 4.83 -19.49 -20.28
CA PRO A 350 3.42 -19.26 -20.04
C PRO A 350 2.85 -20.17 -18.94
N GLN A 351 1.99 -19.61 -18.10
CA GLN A 351 1.25 -20.34 -17.09
C GLN A 351 -0.25 -20.10 -17.29
N MET A 352 -0.88 -21.02 -18.03
CA MET A 352 -2.32 -20.96 -18.33
C MET A 352 -3.11 -21.50 -17.14
N VAL A 353 -3.97 -20.68 -16.54
CA VAL A 353 -4.84 -21.07 -15.42
C VAL A 353 -6.27 -20.60 -15.69
N LYS A 354 -7.24 -21.17 -14.97
CA LYS A 354 -8.62 -20.70 -15.01
C LYS A 354 -8.72 -19.29 -14.41
N ARG A 355 -9.44 -18.40 -15.12
CA ARG A 355 -9.68 -17.04 -14.64
C ARG A 355 -10.31 -17.01 -13.25
N GLY A 356 -11.29 -17.90 -12.98
CA GLY A 356 -11.98 -17.95 -11.69
C GLY A 356 -11.05 -18.34 -10.53
N ASP A 357 -10.11 -19.25 -10.74
CA ASP A 357 -9.12 -19.58 -9.72
C ASP A 357 -8.15 -18.42 -9.49
N TYR A 358 -7.66 -17.80 -10.57
CA TYR A 358 -6.76 -16.66 -10.46
C TYR A 358 -7.41 -15.47 -9.74
N ALA A 359 -8.63 -15.07 -10.12
CA ALA A 359 -9.31 -13.94 -9.52
C ALA A 359 -9.58 -14.14 -8.01
N ARG A 360 -9.96 -15.37 -7.59
CA ARG A 360 -10.15 -15.71 -6.18
C ARG A 360 -8.83 -15.72 -5.40
N VAL A 361 -7.79 -16.35 -5.97
CA VAL A 361 -6.45 -16.34 -5.35
C VAL A 361 -5.92 -14.92 -5.18
N LEU A 362 -6.06 -14.05 -6.19
CA LEU A 362 -5.67 -12.65 -6.05
C LEU A 362 -6.43 -11.94 -4.93
N ALA A 363 -7.76 -12.12 -4.91
CA ALA A 363 -8.61 -11.45 -3.93
C ALA A 363 -8.22 -11.83 -2.50
N GLU A 364 -7.83 -13.08 -2.25
CA GLU A 364 -7.41 -13.54 -0.92
C GLU A 364 -5.94 -13.28 -0.60
N PHE A 365 -5.02 -13.45 -1.55
CA PHE A 365 -3.60 -13.18 -1.35
C PHE A 365 -3.34 -11.72 -0.93
N TRP A 366 -3.97 -10.77 -1.64
CA TRP A 366 -3.83 -9.35 -1.36
C TRP A 366 -4.89 -8.80 -0.37
N ALA A 367 -5.69 -9.68 0.26
CA ALA A 367 -6.65 -9.25 1.27
C ALA A 367 -5.99 -8.94 2.62
N ASP A 368 -4.77 -9.41 2.83
CA ASP A 368 -4.07 -9.37 4.12
C ASP A 368 -4.96 -9.97 5.24
N GLY A 369 -5.38 -11.23 5.03
CA GLY A 369 -6.25 -11.98 5.94
C GLY A 369 -5.54 -12.44 7.21
N PRO A 370 -6.15 -13.35 8.01
CA PRO A 370 -5.52 -13.87 9.23
C PRO A 370 -4.10 -14.39 8.97
N ASP A 371 -3.24 -14.20 9.93
CA ASP A 371 -1.80 -14.54 9.89
C ASP A 371 -0.99 -13.72 8.87
N SER A 372 -1.56 -12.61 8.35
CA SER A 372 -0.88 -11.68 7.44
C SER A 372 -0.65 -10.32 8.12
N GLU A 373 0.32 -9.60 7.61
CA GLU A 373 0.55 -8.21 7.95
C GLU A 373 -0.46 -7.33 7.19
N THR A 374 -0.95 -6.25 7.77
CA THR A 374 -1.75 -5.27 7.01
C THR A 374 -0.95 -4.73 5.81
N PRO A 375 -1.59 -4.10 4.80
CA PRO A 375 -0.93 -3.71 3.55
C PRO A 375 0.45 -3.06 3.67
N PRO A 376 0.72 -2.14 4.61
CA PRO A 376 2.05 -1.59 4.78
C PRO A 376 3.09 -2.63 5.24
N GLY A 377 2.71 -3.58 6.11
CA GLY A 377 3.59 -4.65 6.57
C GLY A 377 3.91 -5.67 5.49
N HIS A 378 2.95 -5.95 4.60
CA HIS A 378 3.16 -6.86 3.46
C HIS A 378 4.33 -6.41 2.58
N TRP A 379 4.49 -5.09 2.33
CA TRP A 379 5.62 -4.58 1.56
C TRP A 379 6.95 -4.69 2.31
N PHE A 380 6.97 -4.71 3.64
CA PHE A 380 8.15 -5.07 4.42
C PHE A 380 8.50 -6.55 4.27
N THR A 381 7.51 -7.43 4.23
CA THR A 381 7.72 -8.87 3.95
C THR A 381 8.31 -9.07 2.54
N ILE A 382 7.80 -8.36 1.52
CA ILE A 382 8.37 -8.37 0.16
C ILE A 382 9.82 -7.82 0.17
N MET A 383 10.08 -6.70 0.87
CA MET A 383 11.43 -6.15 1.00
C MET A 383 12.39 -7.16 1.65
N ASN A 384 11.93 -7.86 2.69
CA ASN A 384 12.69 -8.92 3.34
C ASN A 384 12.99 -10.08 2.40
N TYR A 385 12.00 -10.52 1.61
CA TYR A 385 12.19 -11.54 0.55
C TYR A 385 13.25 -11.10 -0.47
N VAL A 386 13.20 -9.86 -0.92
CA VAL A 386 14.21 -9.29 -1.85
C VAL A 386 15.59 -9.24 -1.20
N SER A 387 15.70 -8.76 0.04
CA SER A 387 16.97 -8.63 0.77
C SER A 387 17.65 -9.97 1.06
N ASP A 388 16.85 -11.04 1.25
CA ASP A 388 17.35 -12.38 1.53
C ASP A 388 17.66 -13.18 0.25
N HIS A 389 17.30 -12.66 -0.92
CA HIS A 389 17.48 -13.38 -2.17
C HIS A 389 18.99 -13.48 -2.53
N PRO A 390 19.48 -14.69 -2.90
CA PRO A 390 20.93 -14.92 -3.11
C PRO A 390 21.54 -14.16 -4.28
N LEU A 391 20.74 -13.59 -5.18
CA LEU A 391 21.21 -12.81 -6.33
C LEU A 391 21.20 -11.31 -6.08
N ILE A 392 20.74 -10.83 -4.91
CA ILE A 392 20.77 -9.40 -4.61
C ILE A 392 22.20 -8.95 -4.25
N GLU A 393 22.68 -7.91 -4.90
CA GLU A 393 23.84 -7.18 -4.44
C GLU A 393 23.34 -5.97 -3.64
N LYS A 394 23.58 -5.95 -2.33
CA LYS A 394 23.15 -4.88 -1.42
C LYS A 394 23.90 -3.57 -1.71
N ARG A 395 23.59 -2.94 -2.83
CA ARG A 395 24.10 -1.65 -3.29
C ARG A 395 22.96 -0.66 -3.36
N PHE A 396 23.09 0.42 -2.63
CA PHE A 396 22.06 1.47 -2.65
C PHE A 396 21.90 2.03 -4.07
N ASN A 397 20.67 2.06 -4.59
CA ASN A 397 20.37 2.41 -5.99
C ASN A 397 21.18 1.57 -7.02
N GLY A 398 21.49 0.33 -6.72
CA GLY A 398 22.26 -0.56 -7.58
C GLY A 398 23.71 -0.11 -7.84
N GLN A 399 24.22 0.89 -7.13
CA GLN A 399 25.51 1.53 -7.38
C GLN A 399 26.36 1.62 -6.12
N GLY A 400 27.63 2.01 -6.30
CA GLY A 400 28.54 2.20 -5.18
C GLY A 400 29.05 0.90 -4.53
N PRO A 401 29.56 0.95 -3.29
CA PRO A 401 30.05 -0.21 -2.58
C PRO A 401 28.93 -1.15 -2.14
N ILE A 402 29.26 -2.41 -1.91
CA ILE A 402 28.34 -3.33 -1.23
C ILE A 402 28.25 -2.89 0.24
N LEU A 403 27.05 -2.69 0.71
CA LEU A 403 26.74 -2.32 2.09
C LEU A 403 26.79 -3.54 3.02
N SER A 404 27.03 -3.31 4.31
CA SER A 404 26.79 -4.34 5.33
C SER A 404 25.30 -4.68 5.40
N ASN A 405 24.95 -5.87 5.93
CA ASN A 405 23.55 -6.23 6.11
C ASN A 405 22.81 -5.19 6.98
N LEU A 406 23.45 -4.73 8.05
CA LEU A 406 22.84 -3.75 8.94
C LEU A 406 22.57 -2.42 8.22
N GLU A 407 23.54 -1.87 7.52
CA GLU A 407 23.38 -0.60 6.81
C GLU A 407 22.31 -0.69 5.71
N TRP A 408 22.29 -1.79 4.96
CA TRP A 408 21.28 -2.04 3.94
C TRP A 408 19.88 -2.06 4.55
N ASP A 409 19.68 -2.89 5.58
CA ASP A 409 18.35 -3.08 6.20
C ASP A 409 17.86 -1.77 6.84
N ILE A 410 18.74 -1.02 7.53
CA ILE A 410 18.43 0.29 8.12
C ILE A 410 17.95 1.30 7.06
N LYS A 411 18.69 1.42 5.95
CA LYS A 411 18.34 2.36 4.87
C LYS A 411 17.05 1.95 4.16
N CYS A 412 16.87 0.65 3.92
CA CYS A 412 15.66 0.12 3.31
C CYS A 412 14.43 0.34 4.19
N TYR A 413 14.52 0.02 5.48
CA TYR A 413 13.38 0.14 6.39
C TYR A 413 12.98 1.59 6.64
N LEU A 414 13.94 2.51 6.76
CA LEU A 414 13.62 3.93 6.90
C LEU A 414 12.87 4.44 5.67
N THR A 415 13.39 4.16 4.47
CA THR A 415 12.78 4.64 3.22
C THR A 415 11.38 4.06 3.02
N LEU A 416 11.25 2.74 3.18
CA LEU A 416 9.96 2.07 3.03
C LEU A 416 8.98 2.46 4.13
N GLY A 417 9.45 2.54 5.39
CA GLY A 417 8.63 2.94 6.54
C GLY A 417 8.09 4.35 6.39
N GLY A 418 8.92 5.29 5.93
CA GLY A 418 8.49 6.66 5.62
C GLY A 418 7.43 6.70 4.54
N ALA A 419 7.65 5.99 3.42
CA ALA A 419 6.68 5.91 2.33
C ALA A 419 5.33 5.29 2.77
N MET A 420 5.37 4.19 3.52
CA MET A 420 4.15 3.55 4.04
C MET A 420 3.40 4.48 5.02
N HIS A 421 4.13 5.18 5.87
CA HIS A 421 3.54 6.15 6.79
C HIS A 421 2.84 7.29 6.05
N ASP A 422 3.50 7.89 5.08
CA ASP A 422 2.95 8.99 4.28
C ASP A 422 1.76 8.55 3.42
N CYS A 423 1.79 7.32 2.89
CA CYS A 423 0.64 6.70 2.24
C CYS A 423 -0.57 6.60 3.19
N ALA A 424 -0.35 6.23 4.47
CA ALA A 424 -1.42 6.17 5.45
C ALA A 424 -1.98 7.58 5.76
N VAL A 425 -1.11 8.57 5.99
CA VAL A 425 -1.51 9.96 6.26
C VAL A 425 -2.34 10.51 5.10
N THR A 426 -1.84 10.39 3.87
CA THR A 426 -2.53 10.88 2.67
C THR A 426 -3.84 10.15 2.43
N THR A 427 -3.81 8.82 2.38
CA THR A 427 -4.99 8.01 2.03
C THR A 427 -6.12 8.18 3.03
N TRP A 428 -5.83 8.19 4.34
CA TRP A 428 -6.88 8.33 5.35
C TRP A 428 -7.35 9.77 5.53
N GLY A 429 -6.52 10.78 5.27
CA GLY A 429 -6.97 12.14 5.11
C GLY A 429 -8.01 12.30 4.00
N VAL A 430 -7.73 11.70 2.82
CA VAL A 430 -8.66 11.65 1.67
C VAL A 430 -9.95 10.89 2.03
N LYS A 431 -9.82 9.70 2.67
CA LYS A 431 -10.96 8.85 3.07
C LYS A 431 -11.86 9.55 4.10
N GLY A 432 -11.29 10.20 5.09
CA GLY A 432 -12.03 10.91 6.12
C GLY A 432 -12.82 12.10 5.56
N TYR A 433 -12.23 12.84 4.62
CA TYR A 433 -12.88 13.99 4.01
C TYR A 433 -13.95 13.64 2.98
N TYR A 434 -13.61 12.81 1.97
CA TYR A 434 -14.56 12.45 0.91
C TYR A 434 -15.60 11.45 1.38
N ASP A 435 -15.28 10.64 2.38
CA ASP A 435 -16.22 9.72 3.05
C ASP A 435 -16.99 8.85 2.03
N TYR A 436 -16.30 8.32 1.01
CA TYR A 436 -16.93 7.73 -0.18
C TYR A 436 -17.43 6.31 0.07
N ILE A 437 -18.59 6.01 -0.52
CA ILE A 437 -19.30 4.74 -0.39
C ILE A 437 -18.49 3.52 -0.85
N ARG A 438 -18.78 2.36 -0.27
CA ARG A 438 -18.26 1.05 -0.69
C ARG A 438 -19.18 0.35 -1.67
N PRO A 439 -18.64 -0.56 -2.55
CA PRO A 439 -19.43 -1.25 -3.57
C PRO A 439 -20.67 -1.98 -3.04
N ILE A 440 -20.59 -2.65 -1.90
CA ILE A 440 -21.75 -3.37 -1.36
C ILE A 440 -22.95 -2.44 -1.12
N SER A 441 -22.71 -1.28 -0.52
CA SER A 441 -23.77 -0.29 -0.27
C SER A 441 -24.28 0.33 -1.56
N ALA A 442 -23.36 0.72 -2.48
CA ALA A 442 -23.71 1.36 -3.75
C ALA A 442 -24.50 0.43 -4.67
N ILE A 443 -24.02 -0.80 -4.86
CA ILE A 443 -24.63 -1.79 -5.76
C ILE A 443 -26.01 -2.19 -5.24
N ARG A 444 -26.14 -2.53 -3.95
CA ARG A 444 -27.44 -2.88 -3.34
C ARG A 444 -28.43 -1.71 -3.39
N TYR A 445 -27.95 -0.47 -3.12
CA TYR A 445 -28.79 0.72 -3.23
C TYR A 445 -29.35 0.89 -4.64
N MET A 446 -28.48 0.88 -5.65
CA MET A 446 -28.90 1.05 -7.05
C MET A 446 -29.81 -0.11 -7.52
N ALA A 447 -29.49 -1.35 -7.15
CA ALA A 447 -30.33 -2.52 -7.46
C ALA A 447 -31.73 -2.41 -6.86
N GLY A 448 -31.84 -1.92 -5.64
CA GLY A 448 -33.13 -1.66 -4.98
C GLY A 448 -33.94 -0.53 -5.63
N LYS A 449 -33.28 0.41 -6.35
CA LYS A 449 -33.98 1.45 -7.14
C LYS A 449 -34.47 0.94 -8.49
N GLY A 450 -33.85 -0.06 -9.07
CA GLY A 450 -34.20 -0.62 -10.37
C GLY A 450 -33.15 -0.37 -11.44
N GLN A 451 -33.56 -0.11 -12.69
CA GLN A 451 -32.66 0.11 -13.82
C GLN A 451 -32.64 1.57 -14.28
N SER A 452 -31.48 2.04 -14.78
CA SER A 452 -31.30 3.40 -15.27
C SER A 452 -31.02 3.50 -16.79
N SER A 453 -31.08 2.39 -17.53
CA SER A 453 -30.70 2.38 -18.94
C SER A 453 -31.85 2.80 -19.88
N ASN A 454 -33.11 2.52 -19.57
CA ASN A 454 -34.22 2.81 -20.47
C ASN A 454 -35.52 3.09 -19.73
N ALA A 455 -35.98 4.33 -19.83
CA ALA A 455 -37.27 4.75 -19.19
C ALA A 455 -38.52 4.04 -19.71
N ALA A 456 -38.44 3.35 -20.86
CA ALA A 456 -39.55 2.57 -21.40
C ALA A 456 -39.64 1.15 -20.84
N LEU A 457 -38.59 0.67 -20.16
CA LEU A 457 -38.56 -0.64 -19.51
C LEU A 457 -39.13 -0.57 -18.09
N PRO A 458 -39.59 -1.70 -17.53
CA PRO A 458 -40.05 -1.76 -16.15
C PRO A 458 -38.99 -1.29 -15.14
N ASN A 459 -39.47 -0.78 -14.02
CA ASN A 459 -38.67 -0.43 -12.86
C ASN A 459 -37.53 0.57 -13.16
N TYR A 460 -37.83 1.57 -14.00
CA TYR A 460 -36.89 2.63 -14.31
C TYR A 460 -36.77 3.62 -13.15
N ASP A 461 -35.55 3.85 -12.72
CA ASP A 461 -35.19 4.90 -11.77
C ASP A 461 -33.82 5.52 -12.21
N PRO A 462 -33.68 6.85 -12.23
CA PRO A 462 -32.42 7.49 -12.60
C PRO A 462 -31.26 7.16 -11.65
N HIS A 463 -31.53 6.63 -10.45
CA HIS A 463 -30.52 6.13 -9.51
C HIS A 463 -30.34 4.61 -9.56
N GLY A 464 -30.98 3.92 -10.52
CA GLY A 464 -30.86 2.48 -10.70
C GLY A 464 -29.53 2.03 -11.29
N LEU A 465 -29.29 0.73 -11.32
CA LEU A 465 -28.16 0.15 -12.04
C LEU A 465 -28.34 0.25 -13.57
N PRO A 466 -27.26 0.45 -14.35
CA PRO A 466 -27.33 0.26 -15.78
C PRO A 466 -27.51 -1.23 -16.13
N LEU A 467 -28.33 -1.53 -17.14
CA LEU A 467 -28.47 -2.87 -17.67
C LEU A 467 -27.26 -3.24 -18.52
N VAL A 468 -26.71 -4.42 -18.30
CA VAL A 468 -25.56 -4.97 -19.06
C VAL A 468 -25.91 -6.39 -19.48
N PRO A 469 -26.13 -6.65 -20.79
CA PRO A 469 -26.54 -7.96 -21.26
C PRO A 469 -25.59 -9.08 -20.78
N GLY A 470 -26.17 -10.14 -20.20
CA GLY A 470 -25.42 -11.28 -19.64
C GLY A 470 -24.75 -10.99 -18.30
N ARG A 471 -24.91 -9.81 -17.69
CA ARG A 471 -24.35 -9.43 -16.40
C ARG A 471 -25.35 -8.79 -15.44
N ILE A 472 -26.10 -7.80 -15.89
CA ILE A 472 -27.10 -7.05 -15.11
C ILE A 472 -28.36 -6.95 -15.93
N GLU A 473 -29.42 -7.63 -15.55
CA GLU A 473 -30.67 -7.74 -16.31
C GLU A 473 -31.89 -7.58 -15.42
N LEU A 474 -33.05 -7.39 -16.05
CA LEU A 474 -34.35 -7.48 -15.37
C LEU A 474 -34.79 -8.92 -15.26
N ILE A 475 -35.42 -9.26 -14.15
CA ILE A 475 -36.11 -10.53 -13.95
C ILE A 475 -37.40 -10.52 -14.78
N GLU A 476 -37.59 -11.54 -15.62
CA GLU A 476 -38.81 -11.72 -16.42
C GLU A 476 -39.71 -12.79 -15.82
N SER A 477 -41.00 -12.81 -16.22
CA SER A 477 -41.92 -13.88 -15.79
C SER A 477 -41.44 -15.23 -16.31
N GLY A 478 -41.36 -16.21 -15.41
CA GLY A 478 -40.78 -17.55 -15.69
C GLY A 478 -39.28 -17.67 -15.45
N ASP A 479 -38.58 -16.60 -15.08
CA ASP A 479 -37.20 -16.65 -14.56
C ASP A 479 -37.20 -17.44 -13.23
N PRO A 480 -36.18 -18.25 -12.95
CA PRO A 480 -36.02 -18.92 -11.65
C PRO A 480 -36.09 -17.98 -10.45
N LEU A 481 -35.71 -16.72 -10.61
CA LEU A 481 -35.74 -15.68 -9.57
C LEU A 481 -37.06 -14.93 -9.50
N ALA A 482 -38.02 -15.18 -10.41
CA ALA A 482 -39.30 -14.44 -10.45
C ALA A 482 -40.11 -14.59 -9.17
N GLY A 483 -39.91 -15.70 -8.43
CA GLY A 483 -40.73 -16.06 -7.27
C GLY A 483 -41.99 -16.83 -7.67
N SER A 484 -42.69 -17.41 -6.68
CA SER A 484 -43.85 -18.26 -6.92
C SER A 484 -45.10 -17.47 -7.42
N GLY A 485 -45.11 -16.17 -7.20
CA GLY A 485 -46.20 -15.24 -7.58
C GLY A 485 -45.69 -14.10 -8.46
N ASP A 486 -44.54 -14.27 -9.15
CA ASP A 486 -43.89 -13.24 -9.95
C ASP A 486 -43.53 -11.96 -9.14
N GLU A 487 -43.33 -12.07 -7.80
CA GLU A 487 -43.07 -10.96 -6.89
C GLU A 487 -41.77 -10.21 -7.18
N ASN A 488 -40.80 -10.87 -7.84
CA ASN A 488 -39.51 -10.28 -8.20
C ASN A 488 -39.45 -9.85 -9.68
N VAL A 489 -40.52 -10.05 -10.45
CA VAL A 489 -40.52 -9.63 -11.87
C VAL A 489 -40.30 -8.12 -11.99
N GLY A 490 -39.36 -7.71 -12.84
CA GLY A 490 -38.93 -6.33 -13.02
C GLY A 490 -37.85 -5.86 -12.05
N GLN A 491 -37.47 -6.65 -11.05
CA GLN A 491 -36.30 -6.35 -10.22
C GLN A 491 -34.99 -6.64 -10.98
N ILE A 492 -33.89 -6.10 -10.47
CA ILE A 492 -32.54 -6.34 -11.02
C ILE A 492 -32.02 -7.71 -10.58
N LYS A 493 -31.53 -8.50 -11.53
CA LYS A 493 -30.66 -9.65 -11.28
C LYS A 493 -29.26 -9.36 -11.76
N ILE A 494 -28.27 -9.90 -11.05
CA ILE A 494 -26.83 -9.79 -11.38
C ILE A 494 -26.28 -11.21 -11.50
N PHE A 495 -25.49 -11.47 -12.57
CA PHE A 495 -24.73 -12.70 -12.72
C PHE A 495 -23.42 -12.57 -11.95
N ALA A 496 -23.36 -13.13 -10.72
CA ALA A 496 -22.32 -12.86 -9.75
C ALA A 496 -22.05 -14.06 -8.83
N TRP A 497 -20.98 -14.01 -8.07
CA TRP A 497 -20.70 -14.92 -6.96
C TRP A 497 -21.91 -14.93 -6.01
N LYS A 498 -22.40 -16.11 -5.66
CA LYS A 498 -23.68 -16.24 -4.93
C LYS A 498 -23.64 -15.76 -3.48
N GLY A 499 -22.43 -15.58 -2.94
CA GLY A 499 -22.25 -15.07 -1.59
C GLY A 499 -22.05 -16.16 -0.54
N PRO A 500 -21.76 -15.74 0.72
CA PRO A 500 -21.39 -16.65 1.80
C PRO A 500 -22.51 -17.57 2.27
N ASP A 501 -23.76 -17.26 2.02
CA ASP A 501 -24.91 -18.11 2.38
C ASP A 501 -24.90 -19.49 1.69
N PHE A 502 -24.09 -19.65 0.65
CA PHE A 502 -23.90 -20.90 -0.09
C PHE A 502 -22.67 -21.70 0.35
N ILE A 503 -21.99 -21.26 1.43
CA ILE A 503 -20.79 -21.87 1.98
C ILE A 503 -21.09 -22.22 3.44
N ALA A 504 -21.36 -23.49 3.72
CA ALA A 504 -21.55 -23.97 5.09
C ALA A 504 -20.23 -24.37 5.74
N ASP A 505 -19.29 -24.88 4.93
CA ASP A 505 -17.95 -25.26 5.34
C ASP A 505 -16.95 -24.80 4.26
N PRO A 506 -16.12 -23.77 4.52
CA PRO A 506 -15.19 -23.23 3.54
C PRO A 506 -14.10 -24.22 3.08
N ASP A 507 -13.85 -25.29 3.84
CA ASP A 507 -12.88 -26.33 3.46
C ASP A 507 -13.44 -27.29 2.38
N THR A 508 -14.76 -27.30 2.12
CA THR A 508 -15.41 -28.26 1.22
C THR A 508 -16.44 -27.66 0.27
N ASP A 509 -16.88 -26.45 0.51
CA ASP A 509 -17.96 -25.84 -0.25
C ASP A 509 -17.43 -24.71 -1.16
N VAL A 510 -18.12 -24.56 -2.31
CA VAL A 510 -17.90 -23.47 -3.26
C VAL A 510 -19.23 -22.82 -3.58
N ALA A 511 -19.33 -21.51 -3.45
CA ALA A 511 -20.58 -20.79 -3.73
C ALA A 511 -20.93 -20.79 -5.22
N HIS A 512 -19.97 -20.80 -6.11
CA HIS A 512 -20.14 -20.64 -7.55
C HIS A 512 -20.76 -19.27 -7.95
N VAL A 513 -20.85 -19.05 -9.24
CA VAL A 513 -21.51 -17.89 -9.85
C VAL A 513 -22.85 -18.31 -10.44
N ASP A 514 -23.88 -17.50 -10.24
CA ASP A 514 -25.20 -17.66 -10.87
C ASP A 514 -25.94 -16.29 -10.85
N TRP A 515 -27.14 -16.27 -11.46
CA TRP A 515 -28.02 -15.13 -11.32
C TRP A 515 -28.54 -15.03 -9.87
N ILE A 516 -28.37 -13.84 -9.27
CA ILE A 516 -28.87 -13.51 -7.94
C ILE A 516 -29.72 -12.23 -8.01
N LEU A 517 -30.56 -11.99 -7.03
CA LEU A 517 -31.20 -10.68 -6.86
C LEU A 517 -30.10 -9.63 -6.63
N GLY A 518 -30.17 -8.49 -7.35
CA GLY A 518 -29.13 -7.47 -7.23
C GLY A 518 -29.01 -6.86 -5.83
N THR A 519 -30.09 -6.82 -5.08
CA THR A 519 -30.10 -6.42 -3.66
C THR A 519 -29.38 -7.41 -2.74
N HIS A 520 -29.15 -8.65 -3.21
CA HIS A 520 -28.42 -9.69 -2.48
C HIS A 520 -26.93 -9.76 -2.86
N TRP A 521 -26.42 -8.84 -3.67
CA TRP A 521 -25.04 -8.86 -4.09
C TRP A 521 -24.04 -8.75 -2.90
N TRP A 522 -23.01 -9.61 -2.91
CA TRP A 522 -21.91 -9.62 -1.95
C TRP A 522 -20.58 -9.46 -2.66
N PRO A 523 -19.61 -8.71 -2.08
CA PRO A 523 -18.22 -8.79 -2.51
C PRO A 523 -17.64 -10.19 -2.17
N TYR A 524 -16.60 -10.61 -2.86
CA TYR A 524 -15.89 -11.84 -2.53
C TYR A 524 -15.05 -11.62 -1.27
N GLN A 525 -15.71 -11.77 -0.13
CA GLN A 525 -15.17 -11.54 1.22
C GLN A 525 -15.86 -12.46 2.23
N ARG A 526 -15.25 -12.62 3.41
CA ARG A 526 -15.83 -13.37 4.52
C ARG A 526 -17.09 -12.68 5.07
N PRO A 527 -18.09 -13.43 5.52
CA PRO A 527 -19.32 -12.82 6.08
C PRO A 527 -19.03 -12.03 7.37
N THR A 528 -17.97 -12.33 8.09
CA THR A 528 -17.55 -11.62 9.29
C THR A 528 -16.70 -10.37 9.02
N PHE A 529 -16.23 -10.17 7.76
CA PHE A 529 -15.43 -9.04 7.30
C PHE A 529 -15.70 -8.75 5.83
N VAL A 530 -16.78 -8.04 5.55
CA VAL A 530 -17.28 -7.80 4.19
C VAL A 530 -16.56 -6.66 3.49
N THR A 531 -16.25 -5.60 4.21
CA THR A 531 -15.32 -4.55 3.78
C THR A 531 -14.56 -4.03 4.99
N PRO A 532 -13.35 -3.48 4.80
CA PRO A 532 -12.70 -2.72 5.87
C PRO A 532 -13.60 -1.59 6.38
N PRO A 533 -13.64 -1.32 7.70
CA PRO A 533 -14.51 -0.31 8.30
C PRO A 533 -13.98 1.11 8.08
N PHE A 534 -13.93 1.55 6.84
CA PHE A 534 -13.57 2.91 6.39
C PHE A 534 -13.97 3.13 4.94
N ALA A 535 -14.08 4.40 4.53
CA ALA A 535 -14.48 4.83 3.20
C ALA A 535 -13.64 4.21 2.06
N GLY A 536 -14.21 4.14 0.86
CA GLY A 536 -13.58 3.53 -0.31
C GLY A 536 -12.44 4.36 -0.89
N TYR A 537 -12.71 5.61 -1.23
CA TYR A 537 -11.83 6.50 -1.99
C TYR A 537 -10.75 7.13 -1.12
N VAL A 538 -9.45 7.01 -1.47
CA VAL A 538 -8.83 6.18 -2.50
C VAL A 538 -8.48 4.79 -1.95
N SER A 539 -8.12 3.81 -2.81
CA SER A 539 -7.70 2.47 -2.37
C SER A 539 -6.36 2.52 -1.61
N GLY A 540 -6.38 2.14 -0.32
CA GLY A 540 -5.16 2.04 0.49
C GLY A 540 -4.17 1.02 -0.09
N HIS A 541 -4.64 -0.16 -0.50
CA HIS A 541 -3.81 -1.19 -1.11
C HIS A 541 -3.10 -0.69 -2.37
N SER A 542 -3.81 0.02 -3.27
CA SER A 542 -3.21 0.59 -4.48
C SER A 542 -2.15 1.64 -4.16
N THR A 543 -2.38 2.47 -3.12
CA THR A 543 -1.44 3.50 -2.69
C THR A 543 -0.19 2.89 -2.06
N PHE A 544 -0.34 2.03 -1.05
CA PHE A 544 0.79 1.36 -0.39
C PHE A 544 1.61 0.53 -1.38
N SER A 545 0.92 -0.23 -2.24
CA SER A 545 1.62 -1.14 -3.16
C SER A 545 2.40 -0.37 -4.21
N ARG A 546 1.84 0.71 -4.76
CA ARG A 546 2.58 1.50 -5.74
C ARG A 546 3.77 2.21 -5.10
N ALA A 547 3.62 2.80 -3.92
CA ALA A 547 4.72 3.42 -3.19
C ALA A 547 5.81 2.39 -2.82
N GLY A 548 5.42 1.20 -2.36
CA GLY A 548 6.36 0.12 -2.07
C GLY A 548 7.15 -0.32 -3.31
N ALA A 549 6.49 -0.48 -4.45
CA ALA A 549 7.14 -0.85 -5.72
C ALA A 549 8.14 0.22 -6.20
N GLU A 550 7.78 1.51 -6.08
CA GLU A 550 8.70 2.62 -6.41
C GLU A 550 9.90 2.64 -5.49
N VAL A 551 9.69 2.52 -4.18
CA VAL A 551 10.76 2.48 -3.18
C VAL A 551 11.71 1.31 -3.46
N LEU A 552 11.20 0.09 -3.68
CA LEU A 552 12.04 -1.07 -3.98
C LEU A 552 12.84 -0.89 -5.28
N THR A 553 12.19 -0.36 -6.32
CA THR A 553 12.85 -0.03 -7.59
C THR A 553 14.02 0.93 -7.39
N LEU A 554 13.81 1.99 -6.62
CA LEU A 554 14.84 3.01 -6.35
C LEU A 554 15.95 2.50 -5.43
N LEU A 555 15.60 1.73 -4.39
CA LEU A 555 16.58 1.15 -3.45
C LEU A 555 17.51 0.14 -4.13
N THR A 556 16.94 -0.76 -4.95
CA THR A 556 17.73 -1.78 -5.65
C THR A 556 18.39 -1.26 -6.90
N GLY A 557 17.90 -0.14 -7.47
CA GLY A 557 18.34 0.39 -8.76
C GLY A 557 17.88 -0.47 -9.94
N ASP A 558 16.94 -1.38 -9.71
CA ASP A 558 16.36 -2.29 -10.71
C ASP A 558 14.84 -2.41 -10.49
N ALA A 559 14.08 -2.40 -11.55
CA ALA A 559 12.63 -2.60 -11.48
C ALA A 559 12.25 -4.07 -11.25
N TYR A 560 13.15 -5.00 -11.60
CA TYR A 560 12.90 -6.43 -11.56
C TYR A 560 13.18 -7.03 -10.18
N PHE A 561 12.38 -8.04 -9.82
CA PHE A 561 12.76 -8.92 -8.71
C PHE A 561 14.12 -9.57 -8.96
N PRO A 562 14.91 -9.89 -7.93
CA PRO A 562 16.20 -10.55 -8.11
C PRO A 562 16.08 -11.85 -8.92
N GLY A 563 16.90 -11.98 -9.96
CA GLY A 563 16.77 -13.08 -10.92
C GLY A 563 15.64 -12.92 -11.96
N GLY A 564 14.95 -11.78 -11.95
CA GLY A 564 13.92 -11.41 -12.91
C GLY A 564 12.53 -11.99 -12.61
N MET A 565 12.30 -12.59 -11.43
CA MET A 565 10.96 -13.10 -11.08
C MET A 565 10.80 -13.30 -9.57
N GLY A 566 9.78 -12.68 -8.99
CA GLY A 566 9.22 -13.02 -7.69
C GLY A 566 8.09 -14.06 -7.85
N THR A 567 7.89 -14.94 -6.86
CA THR A 567 6.88 -16.01 -6.93
C THR A 567 6.19 -16.24 -5.58
N PHE A 568 4.92 -16.65 -5.66
CA PHE A 568 4.16 -17.18 -4.52
C PHE A 568 3.30 -18.36 -4.98
N GLU A 569 3.39 -19.51 -4.28
CA GLU A 569 2.62 -20.71 -4.60
C GLU A 569 1.29 -20.74 -3.86
N ALA A 570 0.19 -20.92 -4.60
CA ALA A 570 -1.16 -21.18 -4.07
C ALA A 570 -1.54 -22.65 -4.35
N PRO A 571 -1.42 -23.54 -3.35
CA PRO A 571 -1.71 -24.96 -3.53
C PRO A 571 -3.22 -25.21 -3.75
N GLN A 572 -3.52 -26.24 -4.57
CA GLN A 572 -4.88 -26.71 -4.84
C GLN A 572 -5.61 -27.06 -3.53
N ASN A 573 -6.82 -26.50 -3.33
CA ASN A 573 -7.72 -26.74 -2.20
C ASN A 573 -7.08 -26.55 -0.80
N GLU A 574 -6.00 -25.77 -0.73
CA GLU A 574 -5.31 -25.50 0.53
C GLU A 574 -5.08 -24.00 0.76
N PHE A 575 -5.20 -23.19 -0.30
CA PHE A 575 -4.85 -21.75 -0.19
C PHE A 575 -6.05 -20.86 0.16
N LEU A 576 -7.21 -21.07 -0.49
CA LEU A 576 -8.38 -20.21 -0.24
C LEU A 576 -8.99 -20.52 1.14
N VAL A 577 -9.39 -19.47 1.85
CA VAL A 577 -10.03 -19.57 3.17
C VAL A 577 -11.47 -19.07 3.19
N PHE A 578 -11.96 -18.45 2.09
CA PHE A 578 -13.36 -18.03 1.99
C PHE A 578 -14.26 -19.16 1.47
N GLU A 579 -13.73 -20.01 0.62
CA GLU A 579 -14.38 -21.20 0.07
C GLU A 579 -13.31 -22.19 -0.42
N GLU A 580 -13.66 -23.44 -0.74
CA GLU A 580 -12.72 -24.44 -1.24
C GLU A 580 -12.03 -23.97 -2.53
N GLY A 581 -10.69 -24.10 -2.58
CA GLY A 581 -9.92 -23.79 -3.77
C GLY A 581 -8.47 -23.38 -3.53
N PRO A 582 -7.75 -22.99 -4.59
CA PRO A 582 -8.16 -23.01 -6.01
C PRO A 582 -8.34 -24.43 -6.55
N SER A 583 -9.07 -24.60 -7.68
CA SER A 583 -9.35 -25.93 -8.25
C SER A 583 -8.12 -26.65 -8.82
N GLU A 584 -7.02 -25.93 -9.00
CA GLU A 584 -5.69 -26.42 -9.38
C GLU A 584 -4.61 -25.55 -8.74
N SER A 585 -3.44 -26.09 -8.43
CA SER A 585 -2.32 -25.31 -7.92
C SER A 585 -1.88 -24.29 -8.95
N LEU A 586 -1.64 -23.06 -8.52
CA LEU A 586 -1.09 -22.00 -9.37
C LEU A 586 0.00 -21.22 -8.63
N THR A 587 0.85 -20.54 -9.38
CA THR A 587 1.93 -19.71 -8.83
C THR A 587 1.75 -18.28 -9.29
N LEU A 588 1.54 -17.34 -8.37
CA LEU A 588 1.61 -15.93 -8.69
C LEU A 588 3.06 -15.59 -9.06
N GLN A 589 3.23 -14.84 -10.14
CA GLN A 589 4.55 -14.54 -10.71
C GLN A 589 4.63 -13.06 -11.11
N TRP A 590 5.69 -12.40 -10.71
CA TRP A 590 5.93 -10.99 -11.03
C TRP A 590 7.33 -10.81 -11.57
N ALA A 591 7.50 -10.21 -12.75
CA ALA A 591 8.81 -9.83 -13.23
C ALA A 591 9.34 -8.63 -12.43
N THR A 592 8.51 -7.61 -12.27
CA THR A 592 8.86 -6.35 -11.63
C THR A 592 8.05 -6.11 -10.35
N TYR A 593 8.55 -5.23 -9.48
CA TYR A 593 7.80 -4.79 -8.28
C TYR A 593 6.47 -4.12 -8.65
N ARG A 594 6.45 -3.39 -9.79
CA ARG A 594 5.24 -2.75 -10.30
C ARG A 594 4.20 -3.77 -10.77
N ASP A 595 4.61 -4.93 -11.32
CA ASP A 595 3.68 -6.01 -11.67
C ASP A 595 2.94 -6.51 -10.43
N ALA A 596 3.65 -6.68 -9.31
CA ALA A 596 3.04 -7.06 -8.03
C ALA A 596 2.08 -5.97 -7.51
N SER A 597 2.48 -4.71 -7.62
CA SER A 597 1.63 -3.56 -7.23
C SER A 597 0.34 -3.49 -8.04
N ASP A 598 0.42 -3.60 -9.36
CA ASP A 598 -0.76 -3.52 -10.23
C ASP A 598 -1.67 -4.74 -10.05
N GLN A 599 -1.10 -5.92 -9.80
CA GLN A 599 -1.86 -7.11 -9.43
C GLN A 599 -2.61 -6.92 -8.10
N CYS A 600 -1.95 -6.34 -7.08
CA CYS A 600 -2.60 -5.98 -5.81
C CYS A 600 -3.79 -5.04 -6.04
N SER A 601 -3.63 -4.04 -6.88
CA SER A 601 -4.66 -3.07 -7.23
C SER A 601 -5.89 -3.74 -7.87
N LEU A 602 -5.68 -4.57 -8.89
CA LEU A 602 -6.75 -5.31 -9.56
C LEU A 602 -7.48 -6.29 -8.64
N SER A 603 -6.77 -6.88 -7.68
CA SER A 603 -7.35 -7.79 -6.68
C SER A 603 -8.50 -7.16 -5.89
N ARG A 604 -8.44 -5.84 -5.67
CA ARG A 604 -9.47 -5.11 -4.90
C ARG A 604 -10.77 -4.94 -5.68
N ILE A 605 -10.68 -4.86 -7.01
CA ILE A 605 -11.86 -4.77 -7.89
C ILE A 605 -12.51 -6.16 -7.99
N TRP A 606 -11.75 -7.24 -8.24
CA TRP A 606 -12.27 -8.61 -8.23
C TRP A 606 -12.81 -9.03 -6.85
N GLY A 607 -12.14 -8.61 -5.77
CA GLY A 607 -12.62 -8.81 -4.40
C GLY A 607 -13.89 -8.00 -4.06
N GLY A 608 -14.32 -7.09 -4.95
CA GLY A 608 -15.59 -6.37 -4.84
C GLY A 608 -15.62 -5.24 -3.82
N ILE A 609 -14.45 -4.71 -3.40
CA ILE A 609 -14.40 -3.70 -2.31
C ILE A 609 -13.93 -2.31 -2.73
N HIS A 610 -13.47 -2.15 -3.97
CA HIS A 610 -13.10 -0.87 -4.56
C HIS A 610 -13.54 -0.75 -6.03
N PRO A 611 -14.12 0.38 -6.47
CA PRO A 611 -14.35 0.68 -7.87
C PRO A 611 -13.08 1.23 -8.54
N PRO A 612 -13.03 1.29 -9.90
CA PRO A 612 -11.90 1.80 -10.69
C PRO A 612 -11.32 3.14 -10.27
N ILE A 613 -12.17 4.09 -9.84
CA ILE A 613 -11.72 5.43 -9.44
C ILE A 613 -10.85 5.38 -8.18
N ASP A 614 -11.19 4.49 -7.23
CA ASP A 614 -10.42 4.33 -5.99
C ASP A 614 -9.02 3.78 -6.29
N ASP A 615 -8.92 2.87 -7.26
CA ASP A 615 -7.69 2.19 -7.67
C ASP A 615 -6.70 3.17 -8.32
N ILE A 616 -7.07 3.76 -9.43
CA ILE A 616 -6.15 4.60 -10.22
C ILE A 616 -5.64 5.81 -9.42
N ARG A 617 -6.54 6.48 -8.68
CA ARG A 617 -6.12 7.61 -7.85
C ARG A 617 -5.17 7.18 -6.74
N GLY A 618 -5.36 5.99 -6.20
CA GLY A 618 -4.41 5.39 -5.24
C GLY A 618 -3.05 5.10 -5.86
N ARG A 619 -2.99 4.50 -7.06
CA ARG A 619 -1.72 4.22 -7.77
C ARG A 619 -0.95 5.51 -8.07
N ILE A 620 -1.64 6.59 -8.51
CA ILE A 620 -1.00 7.88 -8.81
C ILE A 620 -0.35 8.47 -7.54
N ILE A 621 -1.11 8.56 -6.45
CA ILE A 621 -0.62 9.08 -5.17
C ILE A 621 0.55 8.22 -4.66
N GLY A 622 0.45 6.89 -4.74
CA GLY A 622 1.50 5.98 -4.27
C GLY A 622 2.82 6.17 -5.00
N GLU A 623 2.81 6.40 -6.32
CA GLU A 623 4.02 6.66 -7.08
C GLU A 623 4.72 7.95 -6.64
N GLU A 624 3.96 9.04 -6.44
CA GLU A 624 4.49 10.32 -5.98
C GLU A 624 5.12 10.19 -4.59
N ILE A 625 4.41 9.62 -3.63
CA ILE A 625 4.90 9.43 -2.24
C ILE A 625 6.14 8.52 -2.19
N GLY A 626 6.17 7.43 -2.96
CA GLY A 626 7.33 6.52 -2.96
C GLY A 626 8.62 7.23 -3.39
N VAL A 627 8.53 8.10 -4.41
CA VAL A 627 9.66 8.90 -4.89
C VAL A 627 10.06 9.98 -3.87
N GLU A 628 9.12 10.66 -3.26
CA GLU A 628 9.36 11.71 -2.27
C GLU A 628 10.04 11.16 -1.02
N ALA A 629 9.52 10.06 -0.47
CA ALA A 629 10.11 9.40 0.69
C ALA A 629 11.55 8.91 0.41
N TYR A 630 11.80 8.36 -0.78
CA TYR A 630 13.15 7.96 -1.18
C TYR A 630 14.10 9.15 -1.25
N ASN A 631 13.69 10.26 -1.86
CA ASN A 631 14.52 11.44 -2.01
C ASN A 631 14.86 12.08 -0.65
N LEU A 632 13.88 12.16 0.27
CA LEU A 632 14.15 12.66 1.61
C LEU A 632 15.09 11.73 2.38
N ALA A 633 14.84 10.41 2.36
CA ALA A 633 15.72 9.44 3.02
C ALA A 633 17.17 9.54 2.49
N LEU A 634 17.34 9.64 1.16
CA LEU A 634 18.64 9.81 0.51
C LEU A 634 19.38 11.03 1.02
N SER A 635 18.69 12.15 1.27
CA SER A 635 19.32 13.38 1.79
C SER A 635 19.88 13.18 3.20
N TYR A 636 19.19 12.45 4.07
CA TYR A 636 19.69 12.08 5.40
C TYR A 636 20.89 11.12 5.31
N PHE A 637 20.87 10.16 4.40
CA PHE A 637 21.98 9.20 4.22
C PHE A 637 23.27 9.87 3.77
N ASN A 638 23.14 10.96 3.00
CA ASN A 638 24.29 11.69 2.45
C ASN A 638 24.72 12.90 3.30
N GLY A 639 24.01 13.21 4.38
CA GLY A 639 24.29 14.41 5.19
C GLY A 639 24.14 15.70 4.39
N THR A 640 23.21 15.75 3.45
CA THR A 640 23.01 16.91 2.55
C THR A 640 21.89 17.84 3.02
N LEU A 641 21.25 17.55 4.15
CA LEU A 641 20.29 18.43 4.80
C LEU A 641 21.02 19.43 5.71
N SER A 642 21.60 20.47 5.14
CA SER A 642 21.87 21.67 5.92
C SER A 642 20.57 22.50 5.98
N THR A 643 19.86 22.43 7.10
CA THR A 643 18.53 23.02 7.33
C THR A 643 18.46 24.54 7.18
N ASP A 644 19.59 25.24 7.19
CA ASP A 644 19.63 26.69 7.01
C ASP A 644 19.92 27.13 5.56
N GLU A 645 20.51 26.29 4.72
CA GLU A 645 20.80 26.61 3.33
C GLU A 645 19.65 26.30 2.38
N PHE A 646 18.90 25.21 2.59
CA PHE A 646 17.78 24.85 1.70
C PHE A 646 16.59 25.80 1.86
N ALA A 647 16.22 26.19 3.06
CA ALA A 647 15.16 27.20 3.28
C ALA A 647 15.53 28.58 2.73
N GLN A 648 16.82 28.96 2.73
CA GLN A 648 17.28 30.19 2.09
C GLN A 648 17.44 30.07 0.57
N ILE A 649 17.73 28.87 0.04
CA ILE A 649 17.94 28.62 -1.38
C ILE A 649 16.61 28.50 -2.13
N ASP A 650 15.56 27.99 -1.53
CA ASP A 650 14.21 27.93 -2.13
C ASP A 650 13.61 29.34 -2.34
N ASP A 651 13.93 30.30 -1.49
CA ASP A 651 13.61 31.73 -1.71
C ASP A 651 14.50 32.40 -2.77
N ILE A 652 15.65 31.82 -3.09
CA ILE A 652 16.64 32.37 -4.02
C ILE A 652 16.48 31.83 -5.44
N ILE A 653 15.89 30.62 -5.63
CA ILE A 653 15.74 29.96 -6.93
C ILE A 653 14.26 29.65 -7.21
N SER A 654 13.75 30.15 -8.32
CA SER A 654 12.41 29.84 -8.78
C SER A 654 12.39 29.40 -10.26
N ILE A 655 11.50 28.47 -10.60
CA ILE A 655 11.28 27.99 -11.96
C ILE A 655 9.81 28.24 -12.32
N TYR A 656 9.57 28.90 -13.42
CA TYR A 656 8.20 29.22 -13.87
C TYR A 656 8.11 29.39 -15.39
N PRO A 657 6.93 29.19 -16.01
CA PRO A 657 5.73 28.61 -15.40
C PRO A 657 5.88 27.10 -15.15
N ILE A 658 5.19 26.61 -14.14
CA ILE A 658 4.97 25.18 -13.92
C ILE A 658 3.44 25.02 -13.78
N PRO A 659 2.77 24.25 -14.64
CA PRO A 659 3.30 23.51 -15.81
C PRO A 659 3.79 24.41 -16.95
N PHE A 660 4.66 23.88 -17.83
CA PHE A 660 5.20 24.58 -19.00
C PHE A 660 4.88 23.84 -20.31
N GLU A 661 4.75 24.57 -21.42
CA GLU A 661 4.55 23.98 -22.75
C GLU A 661 5.87 23.70 -23.51
N ASN A 662 6.66 24.74 -23.80
CA ASN A 662 7.88 24.63 -24.58
C ASN A 662 9.09 25.32 -23.95
N GLU A 663 8.88 26.09 -22.91
CA GLU A 663 9.95 26.77 -22.19
C GLU A 663 9.55 27.04 -20.74
N PHE A 664 10.53 27.05 -19.87
CA PHE A 664 10.42 27.58 -18.50
C PHE A 664 11.57 28.55 -18.24
N THR A 665 11.42 29.38 -17.25
CA THR A 665 12.46 30.33 -16.82
C THR A 665 13.03 29.87 -15.50
N VAL A 666 14.37 29.79 -15.41
CA VAL A 666 15.09 29.64 -14.13
C VAL A 666 15.46 31.03 -13.68
N LYS A 667 14.95 31.44 -12.52
CA LYS A 667 15.33 32.68 -11.85
C LYS A 667 16.12 32.35 -10.60
N HIS A 668 17.28 32.97 -10.41
CA HIS A 668 18.09 32.81 -9.20
C HIS A 668 18.77 34.14 -8.84
N HIS A 669 19.23 34.24 -7.58
CA HIS A 669 19.96 35.38 -7.06
C HIS A 669 21.41 35.05 -6.64
N LEU A 670 21.92 33.89 -7.08
CA LEU A 670 23.30 33.49 -6.87
C LEU A 670 24.26 34.24 -7.80
N ASN A 671 25.46 34.56 -7.32
CA ASN A 671 26.44 35.34 -8.06
C ASN A 671 27.37 34.48 -8.95
N GLU A 672 26.92 33.27 -9.31
CA GLU A 672 27.67 32.34 -10.13
C GLU A 672 26.76 31.63 -11.16
N PRO A 673 27.31 31.12 -12.27
CA PRO A 673 26.57 30.28 -13.20
C PRO A 673 26.18 28.93 -12.55
N LEU A 674 24.99 28.45 -12.91
CA LEU A 674 24.51 27.14 -12.45
C LEU A 674 24.51 26.13 -13.58
N LYS A 675 24.98 24.92 -13.35
CA LYS A 675 24.75 23.77 -14.23
C LYS A 675 23.34 23.27 -14.00
N MET A 676 22.56 23.20 -15.07
CA MET A 676 21.20 22.65 -15.05
C MET A 676 21.19 21.27 -15.74
N GLU A 677 20.63 20.30 -15.09
CA GLU A 677 20.33 18.99 -15.63
C GLU A 677 18.85 18.70 -15.45
N LEU A 678 18.18 18.31 -16.51
CA LEU A 678 16.77 17.90 -16.51
C LEU A 678 16.72 16.38 -16.57
N TYR A 679 16.10 15.79 -15.60
CA TYR A 679 15.91 14.35 -15.47
C TYR A 679 14.48 13.98 -15.81
N SER A 680 14.28 12.90 -16.53
CA SER A 680 13.01 12.19 -16.60
C SER A 680 12.76 11.41 -15.32
N ILE A 681 11.53 10.98 -15.10
CA ILE A 681 11.12 10.24 -13.89
C ILE A 681 11.91 8.93 -13.69
N ASP A 682 12.44 8.35 -14.77
CA ASP A 682 13.33 7.18 -14.75
C ASP A 682 14.80 7.54 -14.46
N GLY A 683 15.08 8.75 -13.95
CA GLY A 683 16.42 9.20 -13.58
C GLY A 683 17.39 9.48 -14.74
N LYS A 684 16.90 9.47 -16.00
CA LYS A 684 17.73 9.70 -17.17
C LYS A 684 17.84 11.19 -17.47
N ILE A 685 19.07 11.67 -17.66
CA ILE A 685 19.31 13.06 -18.11
C ILE A 685 18.75 13.22 -19.53
N VAL A 686 17.71 14.03 -19.69
CA VAL A 686 17.09 14.35 -20.99
C VAL A 686 17.57 15.67 -21.55
N LYS A 687 18.12 16.55 -20.72
CA LYS A 687 18.75 17.80 -21.13
C LYS A 687 19.77 18.25 -20.09
N SER A 688 20.86 18.85 -20.56
CA SER A 688 21.82 19.58 -19.74
C SER A 688 22.07 20.94 -20.37
N ASP A 689 22.14 21.97 -19.52
CA ASP A 689 22.38 23.37 -19.94
C ASP A 689 23.17 24.11 -18.85
N THR A 690 23.59 25.35 -19.13
CA THR A 690 24.20 26.24 -18.14
C THR A 690 23.37 27.50 -18.01
N ILE A 691 22.96 27.81 -16.79
CA ILE A 691 22.22 29.02 -16.45
C ILE A 691 23.25 30.12 -16.13
N LEU A 692 23.42 31.02 -17.08
CA LEU A 692 24.45 32.07 -17.03
C LEU A 692 23.94 33.41 -16.46
N THR A 693 22.62 33.57 -16.40
CA THR A 693 21.99 34.85 -15.96
C THR A 693 20.93 34.59 -14.93
N ASN A 694 20.74 35.56 -14.03
CA ASN A 694 19.78 35.48 -12.92
C ASN A 694 18.30 35.32 -13.35
N ASN A 695 18.01 35.31 -14.63
CA ASN A 695 16.67 35.09 -15.18
C ASN A 695 16.80 34.53 -16.59
N GLN A 696 16.98 33.22 -16.72
CA GLN A 696 17.26 32.57 -18.02
C GLN A 696 16.15 31.66 -18.46
N LYS A 697 15.70 31.83 -19.71
CA LYS A 697 14.76 30.93 -20.36
C LYS A 697 15.44 29.66 -20.84
N VAL A 698 14.83 28.54 -20.59
CA VAL A 698 15.24 27.22 -21.03
C VAL A 698 14.19 26.67 -21.96
N THR A 699 14.54 26.50 -23.23
CA THR A 699 13.61 26.00 -24.26
C THR A 699 13.69 24.49 -24.37
N ILE A 700 12.52 23.82 -24.34
CA ILE A 700 12.39 22.37 -24.35
C ILE A 700 11.27 22.00 -25.32
N THR A 701 11.63 21.72 -26.59
CA THR A 701 10.68 21.45 -27.66
C THR A 701 10.50 19.98 -28.00
N SER A 702 11.34 19.08 -27.45
CA SER A 702 11.42 17.68 -27.90
C SER A 702 11.04 16.66 -26.83
N LEU A 703 10.64 17.08 -25.63
CA LEU A 703 10.23 16.17 -24.58
C LEU A 703 8.74 15.84 -24.64
N GLN A 704 8.40 14.63 -24.24
CA GLN A 704 7.01 14.20 -24.07
C GLN A 704 6.36 14.93 -22.90
N LYS A 705 5.04 14.94 -22.85
CA LYS A 705 4.29 15.41 -21.68
C LYS A 705 4.59 14.54 -20.48
N GLY A 706 4.76 15.13 -19.31
CA GLY A 706 5.06 14.38 -18.11
C GLY A 706 5.80 15.20 -17.05
N ILE A 707 6.16 14.52 -15.97
CA ILE A 707 6.93 15.07 -14.84
C ILE A 707 8.43 14.94 -15.12
N TYR A 708 9.17 15.99 -14.81
CA TYR A 708 10.63 16.06 -14.91
C TYR A 708 11.20 16.74 -13.68
N PHE A 709 12.49 16.49 -13.38
CA PHE A 709 13.19 17.14 -12.29
C PHE A 709 14.34 18.00 -12.83
N VAL A 710 14.34 19.26 -12.48
CA VAL A 710 15.45 20.18 -12.77
C VAL A 710 16.39 20.16 -11.58
N ARG A 711 17.59 19.64 -11.80
CA ARG A 711 18.70 19.72 -10.85
C ARG A 711 19.59 20.88 -11.24
N LEU A 712 19.88 21.76 -10.27
CA LEU A 712 20.81 22.87 -10.41
C LEU A 712 22.01 22.64 -9.52
N SER A 713 23.23 22.81 -10.06
CA SER A 713 24.48 22.65 -9.33
C SER A 713 25.38 23.88 -9.52
N ASN A 714 26.18 24.21 -8.51
CA ASN A 714 27.16 25.29 -8.57
C ASN A 714 28.42 24.87 -9.38
N SER A 715 29.41 25.76 -9.44
CA SER A 715 30.68 25.54 -10.15
C SER A 715 31.56 24.43 -9.52
N GLN A 716 31.27 23.99 -8.29
CA GLN A 716 31.94 22.90 -7.57
C GLN A 716 31.20 21.56 -7.72
N ASN A 717 30.12 21.52 -8.53
CA ASN A 717 29.18 20.39 -8.69
C ASN A 717 28.37 20.05 -7.44
N GLU A 718 28.28 20.95 -6.48
CA GLU A 718 27.37 20.79 -5.36
C GLU A 718 25.96 21.12 -5.82
N ILE A 719 24.98 20.31 -5.39
CA ILE A 719 23.57 20.52 -5.73
C ILE A 719 23.06 21.71 -4.94
N VAL A 720 22.56 22.73 -5.64
CA VAL A 720 21.99 23.93 -5.02
C VAL A 720 20.46 23.95 -5.05
N SER A 721 19.83 23.18 -5.95
CA SER A 721 18.35 23.02 -5.94
C SER A 721 17.93 21.85 -6.81
N ILE A 722 16.85 21.18 -6.43
CA ILE A 722 16.11 20.23 -7.28
C ILE A 722 14.63 20.67 -7.27
N LYS A 723 14.06 20.90 -8.45
CA LYS A 723 12.67 21.34 -8.61
C LYS A 723 11.93 20.41 -9.56
N LYS A 724 10.74 19.97 -9.15
CA LYS A 724 9.78 19.27 -10.01
C LYS A 724 9.22 20.25 -11.05
N VAL A 725 9.19 19.87 -12.31
CA VAL A 725 8.57 20.65 -13.41
C VAL A 725 7.66 19.74 -14.22
N ILE A 726 6.56 20.29 -14.71
CA ILE A 726 5.55 19.54 -15.44
C ILE A 726 5.48 20.07 -16.87
N LYS A 727 5.71 19.20 -17.84
CA LYS A 727 5.51 19.50 -19.27
C LYS A 727 4.10 19.13 -19.70
N GLN A 728 3.36 20.09 -20.23
CA GLN A 728 2.05 19.92 -20.84
C GLN A 728 2.09 19.64 -22.33
#